data_9229d76f03a81dd5d30a2450fbfb979c
#
_entry.id   9229d76f03a81dd5d30a2450fbfb979c
#
_cell.length_a   1.000
_cell.length_b   1.000
_cell.length_c   1.000
_cell.angle_alpha   90.00
_cell.angle_beta   90.00
_cell.angle_gamma   90.00
#
_symmetry.space_group_name_H-M   'P 1'
#
loop_
_entity.id
_entity.type
_entity.pdbx_description
1 polymer ?
#
loop_
_entity_poly.entity_id
_entity_poly.type
_entity_poly.pdbx_seq_one_letter_code
_entity_poly.pdbx_strand_id
1 'polypeptide(L)'
;MLKKRIKYSALMMNLLMLSTPVLISVVEVAANEQQSVNEENAHVNIGGMSTMEEVPRTSEDMDTEEGNDPMMKESENEKTKKQSEEANEEWKGVVFGESTSASRYAIEPLEDGVRLSSTNNGGKIQSSGSDGMTYYYQAIPKDINFRMRATIEIESWTYTNAQEGFALMVRDAVPKDHLFGQAFYSNSFAILGSRIEYVWDSDRQEVVNTSGSKYTMRLGLGTRAITGISSEDPQAAPAPGSVSVETTPLETSARFLEKETGSYNIFGNGHGNLFPATNSITKLDVEMKKTNTGLEAYYYDPETGEEMASDIMYDWEKLYASDESVIYAGFAAARNMTIKVEGIEVAYSDPATDPPGQERPTRLIDPIYTVTSSNHSGNQDHTMSFRANADGLLTIKNKATGEVLKNAKDLAITTNREFDYQTKLMEGTNEFTFSFTPDKNYPPEEYVEMTSYETKEILHIVDYRKPKYSTVYVTPEGSDAGNGSRQNPLSLTQALRYAYAGQTIVMAPGTYSFERGLTIPKGVNGTRENPIQLIAEKNPENKRPVLDFKGTGNGMTLFSHYWGLRGFDITNSAAMQKGLQISGNHNLIEEIHAYRNGNTGIQISGSSNDPFEAWPAHNLVKNCTSFENADPGFEDADGFAAKLTIGEGNVFDGCIAYHNADDGWDLFAKNETGSIGKVIIKNSVAYRNGWVPGIEGEGNGNGFKMGGSSLTGPHELINSLSFENLAKGIDSNSGTDIIVNSSTSFNNGSYNVALYTSSAGNTDYHASGILSFRTENLEMREQIRPLNQNEDQIYHSLNYYWNEREKQSENTLGHTVSKDWIESLNTCSKEGQQPVTRYENGSIHVHGLMQIKPGNRQTEKERVDGLPLSVGAIFDGETSPSSEYPEYAIVQEPN
;
A
#
# COMPACT_ATOMS: atom_id res chain seq x y z
N MET A 1 4.24 -19.93 34.54
CA MET A 1 4.69 -19.62 35.92
C MET A 1 5.48 -18.33 35.91
N LEU A 2 5.04 -17.44 36.73
CA LEU A 2 5.67 -16.26 37.32
C LEU A 2 6.11 -15.09 36.41
N LYS A 3 5.23 -14.07 36.43
CA LYS A 3 5.54 -12.65 36.18
C LYS A 3 6.60 -12.13 37.16
N LYS A 4 7.56 -11.36 36.62
CA LYS A 4 8.27 -10.36 37.45
C LYS A 4 8.27 -9.01 36.74
N ARG A 5 7.54 -8.06 37.32
CA ARG A 5 7.61 -6.62 37.05
C ARG A 5 8.89 -6.05 37.64
N ILE A 6 9.57 -5.21 36.92
CA ILE A 6 10.52 -4.24 37.51
C ILE A 6 10.26 -2.87 36.86
N LYS A 7 9.89 -1.92 37.72
CA LYS A 7 9.81 -0.49 37.44
C LYS A 7 11.21 0.12 37.46
N TYR A 8 11.53 1.03 36.55
CA TYR A 8 12.52 2.07 36.84
C TYR A 8 12.04 3.45 36.36
N SER A 9 12.27 4.40 37.29
CA SER A 9 11.87 5.79 37.23
C SER A 9 12.82 6.66 36.42
N ALA A 10 12.27 7.81 35.98
CA ALA A 10 12.89 8.92 35.29
C ALA A 10 14.14 9.51 35.97
N LEU A 11 15.05 10.02 35.17
CA LEU A 11 15.87 11.15 35.56
C LEU A 11 16.11 12.08 34.35
N MET A 12 15.66 13.31 34.53
CA MET A 12 15.96 14.47 33.65
C MET A 12 17.43 14.88 33.78
N MET A 13 18.01 15.36 32.67
CA MET A 13 18.87 16.54 32.75
C MET A 13 19.07 17.22 31.40
N ASN A 14 18.76 18.50 31.39
CA ASN A 14 19.04 19.52 30.36
C ASN A 14 20.51 19.69 30.07
N LEU A 15 20.88 20.03 28.84
CA LEU A 15 21.89 21.05 28.59
C LEU A 15 21.65 21.77 27.24
N LEU A 16 21.64 23.11 27.34
CA LEU A 16 21.58 24.08 26.26
C LEU A 16 22.96 24.20 25.56
N MET A 17 22.99 24.63 24.29
CA MET A 17 23.61 25.85 23.80
C MET A 17 24.08 25.77 22.35
N LEU A 18 23.52 26.69 21.55
CA LEU A 18 24.17 27.67 20.63
C LEU A 18 25.02 27.14 19.45
N SER A 19 24.71 27.48 18.17
CA SER A 19 25.03 28.80 17.58
C SER A 19 24.83 28.85 16.06
N THR A 20 24.24 29.94 15.61
CA THR A 20 24.40 30.76 14.40
C THR A 20 24.31 30.23 12.97
N PRO A 21 23.59 30.96 12.09
CA PRO A 21 23.28 30.60 10.74
C PRO A 21 24.35 31.05 9.73
N VAL A 22 24.63 30.18 8.76
CA VAL A 22 25.33 30.62 7.53
C VAL A 22 24.31 30.63 6.40
N LEU A 23 24.04 31.81 5.87
CA LEU A 23 23.33 32.01 4.60
C LEU A 23 24.13 31.37 3.47
N ILE A 24 23.53 30.42 2.79
CA ILE A 24 23.92 29.99 1.45
C ILE A 24 22.69 30.08 0.55
N SER A 25 22.85 30.89 -0.49
CA SER A 25 21.84 31.11 -1.53
C SER A 25 21.30 29.82 -2.13
N VAL A 26 20.01 29.68 -2.09
CA VAL A 26 19.25 28.62 -2.73
C VAL A 26 19.21 28.92 -4.23
N VAL A 27 19.87 28.08 -5.01
CA VAL A 27 19.51 27.86 -6.40
C VAL A 27 18.45 26.76 -6.36
N GLU A 28 17.21 27.10 -6.70
CA GLU A 28 16.12 26.16 -6.90
C GLU A 28 16.52 25.15 -8.00
N VAL A 29 16.84 23.96 -7.59
CA VAL A 29 16.76 22.79 -8.44
C VAL A 29 15.44 22.13 -8.08
N ALA A 30 14.42 22.31 -8.89
CA ALA A 30 13.21 21.53 -8.84
C ALA A 30 13.58 20.05 -9.04
N ALA A 31 13.80 19.35 -7.95
CA ALA A 31 13.91 17.91 -7.97
C ALA A 31 12.49 17.36 -8.06
N ASN A 32 12.23 16.56 -9.06
CA ASN A 32 11.04 15.73 -9.17
C ASN A 32 10.88 14.89 -7.90
N GLU A 33 10.07 15.35 -7.00
CA GLU A 33 9.49 14.51 -5.97
C GLU A 33 8.30 13.78 -6.59
N GLN A 34 8.55 12.66 -7.24
CA GLN A 34 7.53 11.65 -7.26
C GLN A 34 7.45 11.11 -5.83
N GLN A 35 6.48 11.62 -5.11
CA GLN A 35 6.03 10.98 -3.90
C GLN A 35 5.70 9.53 -4.25
N SER A 36 6.39 8.61 -3.59
CA SER A 36 5.78 7.33 -3.31
C SER A 36 4.65 7.64 -2.32
N VAL A 37 3.52 8.09 -2.84
CA VAL A 37 2.27 8.06 -2.07
C VAL A 37 2.14 6.63 -1.59
N ASN A 38 1.97 6.43 -0.31
CA ASN A 38 1.57 5.15 0.20
C ASN A 38 0.42 4.67 -0.68
N GLU A 39 0.64 3.56 -1.35
CA GLU A 39 -0.26 3.04 -2.38
C GLU A 39 -1.61 2.56 -1.81
N GLU A 40 -1.89 2.82 -0.55
CA GLU A 40 -3.18 2.56 0.08
C GLU A 40 -4.11 3.77 0.13
N ASN A 41 -3.73 4.94 -0.41
CA ASN A 41 -4.59 6.12 -0.32
C ASN A 41 -4.95 6.75 -1.65
N ALA A 42 -6.24 6.89 -1.75
CA ALA A 42 -6.98 7.61 -2.73
C ALA A 42 -6.39 9.01 -3.06
N HIS A 43 -6.65 9.41 -4.27
CA HIS A 43 -6.40 10.75 -4.76
C HIS A 43 -6.90 11.83 -3.79
N VAL A 44 -5.97 12.53 -3.14
CA VAL A 44 -6.29 13.78 -2.45
C VAL A 44 -6.23 14.89 -3.48
N ASN A 45 -7.38 15.33 -3.94
CA ASN A 45 -7.50 16.57 -4.68
C ASN A 45 -7.37 17.73 -3.67
N ILE A 46 -6.28 18.46 -3.70
CA ILE A 46 -6.14 19.71 -2.97
C ILE A 46 -6.89 20.79 -3.76
N GLY A 47 -8.14 21.04 -3.39
CA GLY A 47 -8.89 22.18 -3.86
C GLY A 47 -8.36 23.45 -3.17
N GLY A 48 -7.93 24.42 -3.98
CA GLY A 48 -7.48 25.70 -3.48
C GLY A 48 -8.60 26.49 -2.77
N MET A 49 -8.23 27.13 -1.67
CA MET A 49 -9.07 28.04 -0.92
C MET A 49 -9.51 29.24 -1.76
N SER A 50 -10.81 29.44 -1.87
CA SER A 50 -11.40 30.72 -2.25
C SER A 50 -11.96 31.39 -1.00
N THR A 51 -11.41 32.52 -0.63
CA THR A 51 -11.93 33.39 0.43
C THR A 51 -13.26 33.98 -0.01
N MET A 52 -14.32 33.68 0.72
CA MET A 52 -15.61 34.35 0.57
C MET A 52 -15.55 35.76 1.17
N GLU A 53 -15.78 36.77 0.35
CA GLU A 53 -16.09 38.10 0.80
C GLU A 53 -17.52 38.17 1.33
N GLU A 54 -17.67 38.75 2.54
CA GLU A 54 -18.96 39.02 3.15
C GLU A 54 -19.78 40.02 2.33
N VAL A 55 -21.01 39.67 1.99
CA VAL A 55 -22.01 40.59 1.45
C VAL A 55 -22.96 40.99 2.57
N PRO A 56 -23.15 42.28 2.83
CA PRO A 56 -24.01 42.74 3.94
C PRO A 56 -25.51 42.50 3.64
N ARG A 57 -26.23 41.98 4.63
CA ARG A 57 -27.68 41.84 4.61
C ARG A 57 -28.34 43.22 4.80
N THR A 58 -29.14 43.64 3.85
CA THR A 58 -30.13 44.72 4.04
C THR A 58 -31.51 44.10 4.25
N SER A 59 -32.12 44.42 5.36
CA SER A 59 -33.50 44.12 5.70
C SER A 59 -34.43 45.10 4.96
N GLU A 60 -35.39 44.60 4.22
CA GLU A 60 -36.63 45.35 3.94
C GLU A 60 -37.83 44.42 4.10
N ASP A 61 -38.71 44.88 5.03
CA ASP A 61 -40.03 44.34 5.27
C ASP A 61 -40.96 44.57 4.08
N MET A 62 -41.74 43.57 3.70
CA MET A 62 -43.03 43.78 3.07
C MET A 62 -44.04 42.71 3.49
N ASP A 63 -44.99 43.15 4.27
CA ASP A 63 -46.25 42.45 4.57
C ASP A 63 -47.04 42.18 3.29
N THR A 64 -47.56 40.94 3.14
CA THR A 64 -48.83 40.71 2.46
C THR A 64 -49.58 39.53 3.08
N GLU A 65 -50.85 39.80 3.33
CA GLU A 65 -51.88 39.04 4.04
C GLU A 65 -52.26 37.70 3.37
N GLU A 66 -52.44 36.72 4.23
CA GLU A 66 -53.45 35.68 4.37
C GLU A 66 -54.25 35.15 3.18
N GLY A 67 -54.15 33.85 3.07
CA GLY A 67 -55.18 32.95 2.56
C GLY A 67 -55.18 31.66 3.38
N ASN A 68 -55.83 31.67 4.54
CA ASN A 68 -56.05 30.50 5.40
C ASN A 68 -57.12 29.60 4.82
N ASP A 69 -56.77 28.42 4.35
CA ASP A 69 -57.70 27.30 4.23
C ASP A 69 -57.32 26.20 5.25
N PRO A 70 -58.09 25.99 6.33
CA PRO A 70 -57.72 25.05 7.39
C PRO A 70 -57.80 23.57 6.99
N MET A 71 -58.44 23.23 5.88
CA MET A 71 -58.60 21.83 5.47
C MET A 71 -57.39 21.26 4.75
N MET A 72 -56.52 22.07 4.10
CA MET A 72 -55.31 21.59 3.49
C MET A 72 -54.19 21.31 4.50
N LYS A 73 -54.13 22.07 5.58
CA LYS A 73 -53.09 21.87 6.62
C LYS A 73 -53.28 20.59 7.46
N GLU A 74 -54.54 20.12 7.63
CA GLU A 74 -54.74 18.83 8.30
C GLU A 74 -54.34 17.62 7.46
N SER A 75 -54.48 17.67 6.13
CA SER A 75 -54.13 16.56 5.27
C SER A 75 -52.59 16.42 5.09
N GLU A 76 -51.86 17.54 5.13
CA GLU A 76 -50.36 17.51 5.04
C GLU A 76 -49.74 17.06 6.38
N ASN A 77 -50.25 17.50 7.50
CA ASN A 77 -49.79 17.00 8.81
C ASN A 77 -50.11 15.52 9.03
N GLU A 78 -51.24 15.00 8.51
CA GLU A 78 -51.50 13.55 8.57
C GLU A 78 -50.62 12.73 7.64
N LYS A 79 -50.26 13.26 6.47
CA LYS A 79 -49.29 12.60 5.55
C LYS A 79 -47.91 12.57 6.14
N THR A 80 -47.40 13.67 6.65
CA THR A 80 -46.06 13.77 7.28
C THR A 80 -46.02 12.90 8.55
N LYS A 81 -47.09 12.87 9.34
CA LYS A 81 -47.20 12.02 10.50
C LYS A 81 -47.28 10.53 10.16
N LYS A 82 -47.92 10.19 9.04
CA LYS A 82 -48.03 8.83 8.54
C LYS A 82 -46.73 8.36 7.92
N GLN A 83 -45.98 9.24 7.23
CA GLN A 83 -44.61 8.96 6.70
C GLN A 83 -43.57 8.85 7.81
N SER A 84 -43.66 9.66 8.88
CA SER A 84 -42.81 9.53 10.07
C SER A 84 -43.14 8.27 10.89
N GLU A 85 -44.37 7.77 10.84
CA GLU A 85 -44.75 6.47 11.46
C GLU A 85 -44.35 5.26 10.62
N GLU A 86 -44.03 5.43 9.32
CA GLU A 86 -43.46 4.40 8.43
C GLU A 86 -41.90 4.37 8.45
N ALA A 87 -41.23 5.42 8.99
CA ALA A 87 -39.80 5.38 9.27
C ALA A 87 -39.59 4.36 10.41
N ASN A 88 -38.84 3.32 10.15
CA ASN A 88 -38.52 2.30 11.14
C ASN A 88 -37.57 2.91 12.19
N GLU A 89 -38.10 3.48 13.27
CA GLU A 89 -37.34 4.11 14.36
C GLU A 89 -36.45 3.12 15.13
N GLU A 90 -36.48 1.85 14.76
CA GLU A 90 -35.69 0.81 15.42
C GLU A 90 -34.20 0.90 15.09
N TRP A 91 -33.40 1.15 16.13
CA TRP A 91 -31.94 1.08 16.02
C TRP A 91 -31.45 -0.36 15.96
N LYS A 92 -30.56 -0.66 15.04
CA LYS A 92 -29.94 -1.98 14.82
C LYS A 92 -28.44 -1.91 14.88
N GLY A 93 -27.85 -2.97 15.45
CA GLY A 93 -26.40 -3.13 15.50
C GLY A 93 -25.94 -4.30 14.64
N VAL A 94 -24.96 -4.08 13.79
CA VAL A 94 -24.39 -5.12 12.94
C VAL A 94 -22.86 -4.99 12.84
N VAL A 95 -22.17 -6.10 12.64
CA VAL A 95 -20.73 -6.13 12.37
C VAL A 95 -20.51 -6.84 11.07
N PHE A 96 -19.75 -6.25 10.18
CA PHE A 96 -19.51 -6.81 8.85
C PHE A 96 -18.20 -6.36 8.26
N GLY A 97 -17.82 -7.01 7.17
CA GLY A 97 -16.67 -6.65 6.36
C GLY A 97 -15.36 -7.32 6.77
N GLU A 98 -14.32 -6.97 6.08
CA GLU A 98 -13.00 -7.56 6.23
C GLU A 98 -12.41 -7.31 7.64
N SER A 99 -11.56 -8.24 8.08
CA SER A 99 -10.89 -8.21 9.39
C SER A 99 -11.82 -8.23 10.62
N THR A 100 -13.14 -8.35 10.46
CA THR A 100 -14.09 -8.46 11.57
C THR A 100 -14.22 -9.90 12.08
N SER A 101 -14.55 -10.07 13.36
CA SER A 101 -14.85 -11.38 13.95
C SER A 101 -15.73 -11.26 15.19
N ALA A 102 -16.35 -12.36 15.61
CA ALA A 102 -17.24 -12.41 16.77
C ALA A 102 -16.57 -12.03 18.10
N SER A 103 -15.25 -12.07 18.20
CA SER A 103 -14.48 -11.76 19.42
C SER A 103 -13.87 -10.36 19.43
N ARG A 104 -14.07 -9.56 18.36
CA ARG A 104 -13.35 -8.30 18.14
C ARG A 104 -14.24 -7.07 18.14
N TYR A 105 -15.45 -7.16 18.63
CA TYR A 105 -16.39 -6.03 18.67
C TYR A 105 -17.24 -6.01 19.93
N ALA A 106 -17.79 -4.84 20.23
CA ALA A 106 -18.92 -4.69 21.15
C ALA A 106 -19.87 -3.59 20.64
N ILE A 107 -21.17 -3.81 20.84
CA ILE A 107 -22.25 -2.84 20.66
C ILE A 107 -23.00 -2.79 21.97
N GLU A 108 -22.83 -1.71 22.74
CA GLU A 108 -23.40 -1.55 24.07
C GLU A 108 -24.37 -0.37 24.05
N PRO A 109 -25.71 -0.62 24.02
CA PRO A 109 -26.68 0.44 24.16
C PRO A 109 -26.54 1.15 25.51
N LEU A 110 -26.61 2.48 25.50
CA LEU A 110 -26.59 3.35 26.68
C LEU A 110 -27.99 3.97 26.90
N GLU A 111 -28.19 4.64 28.00
CA GLU A 111 -29.46 5.32 28.28
C GLU A 111 -29.76 6.43 27.26
N ASP A 112 -28.71 7.09 26.73
CA ASP A 112 -28.80 8.18 25.76
C ASP A 112 -27.79 7.99 24.62
N GLY A 113 -27.76 6.79 24.03
CA GLY A 113 -26.87 6.53 22.92
C GLY A 113 -26.31 5.12 22.83
N VAL A 114 -25.07 4.98 22.38
CA VAL A 114 -24.39 3.68 22.16
C VAL A 114 -22.91 3.79 22.35
N ARG A 115 -22.27 2.74 22.89
CA ARG A 115 -20.83 2.55 22.83
C ARG A 115 -20.51 1.51 21.77
N LEU A 116 -19.63 1.86 20.83
CA LEU A 116 -19.16 0.98 19.75
C LEU A 116 -17.67 0.70 19.90
N SER A 117 -17.30 -0.57 19.85
CA SER A 117 -15.89 -0.98 19.92
C SER A 117 -15.53 -1.91 18.78
N SER A 118 -14.34 -1.70 18.23
CA SER A 118 -13.63 -2.65 17.37
C SER A 118 -12.22 -2.82 17.92
N THR A 119 -11.87 -4.03 18.36
CA THR A 119 -10.63 -4.32 19.09
C THR A 119 -9.75 -5.35 18.35
N ASN A 120 -8.49 -5.48 18.75
CA ASN A 120 -7.58 -6.49 18.22
C ASN A 120 -7.52 -6.52 16.67
N ASN A 121 -7.32 -5.36 16.07
CA ASN A 121 -7.32 -5.16 14.61
C ASN A 121 -8.64 -5.59 13.94
N GLY A 122 -9.76 -5.49 14.66
CA GLY A 122 -11.08 -5.81 14.13
C GLY A 122 -11.62 -4.74 13.20
N GLY A 123 -11.94 -5.11 11.96
CA GLY A 123 -12.42 -4.17 10.95
C GLY A 123 -11.33 -3.27 10.37
N LYS A 124 -11.71 -2.47 9.39
CA LYS A 124 -10.86 -1.46 8.74
C LYS A 124 -11.68 -0.50 7.88
N ILE A 125 -11.35 0.78 7.91
CA ILE A 125 -11.87 1.78 6.96
C ILE A 125 -10.93 1.78 5.76
N GLN A 126 -11.48 1.51 4.57
CA GLN A 126 -10.70 1.34 3.34
C GLN A 126 -11.11 2.35 2.26
N SER A 127 -10.29 2.40 1.24
CA SER A 127 -10.55 3.15 0.00
C SER A 127 -11.24 2.32 -1.09
N SER A 128 -11.70 1.11 -0.78
CA SER A 128 -12.21 0.16 -1.78
C SER A 128 -13.73 -0.03 -1.80
N GLY A 129 -14.45 0.65 -0.92
CA GLY A 129 -15.88 0.40 -0.74
C GLY A 129 -16.22 -0.86 0.07
N SER A 130 -15.22 -1.68 0.42
CA SER A 130 -15.37 -2.87 1.26
C SER A 130 -14.82 -2.61 2.65
N ASP A 131 -15.51 -1.79 3.42
CA ASP A 131 -15.15 -1.53 4.81
C ASP A 131 -15.43 -2.73 5.72
N GLY A 132 -14.68 -2.84 6.81
CA GLY A 132 -14.99 -3.72 7.93
C GLY A 132 -15.25 -2.90 9.17
N MET A 133 -16.42 -3.03 9.81
CA MET A 133 -16.79 -2.18 10.93
C MET A 133 -17.84 -2.76 11.88
N THR A 134 -17.90 -2.18 13.06
CA THR A 134 -19.06 -2.25 13.95
C THR A 134 -19.97 -1.09 13.64
N TYR A 135 -21.23 -1.32 13.29
CA TYR A 135 -22.16 -0.32 12.79
C TYR A 135 -23.49 -0.34 13.56
N TYR A 136 -23.98 0.83 13.97
CA TYR A 136 -25.25 1.02 14.69
C TYR A 136 -26.08 2.05 13.93
N TYR A 137 -27.26 1.65 13.42
CA TYR A 137 -27.96 2.38 12.36
C TYR A 137 -29.46 2.31 12.43
N GLN A 138 -30.13 3.22 11.71
CA GLN A 138 -31.53 3.18 11.33
C GLN A 138 -31.67 3.04 9.82
N ALA A 139 -32.76 2.39 9.38
CA ALA A 139 -33.18 2.35 7.98
C ALA A 139 -34.12 3.52 7.71
N ILE A 140 -33.76 4.38 6.76
CA ILE A 140 -34.49 5.61 6.43
C ILE A 140 -35.02 5.53 5.00
N PRO A 141 -36.33 5.72 4.77
CA PRO A 141 -36.90 5.77 3.42
C PRO A 141 -36.27 6.89 2.58
N LYS A 142 -36.07 6.62 1.28
CA LYS A 142 -35.40 7.57 0.38
C LYS A 142 -36.21 8.84 0.11
N ASP A 143 -37.54 8.78 0.21
CA ASP A 143 -38.48 9.85 -0.12
C ASP A 143 -38.71 10.85 1.01
N ILE A 144 -38.00 10.71 2.13
CA ILE A 144 -37.97 11.67 3.22
C ILE A 144 -36.60 12.30 3.41
N ASN A 145 -36.59 13.56 3.82
CA ASN A 145 -35.38 14.22 4.30
C ASN A 145 -35.18 13.92 5.79
N PHE A 146 -33.95 13.96 6.25
CA PHE A 146 -33.65 13.71 7.67
C PHE A 146 -32.50 14.58 8.16
N ARG A 147 -32.42 14.70 9.47
CA ARG A 147 -31.30 15.24 10.22
C ARG A 147 -30.93 14.24 11.32
N MET A 148 -29.68 13.81 11.35
CA MET A 148 -29.15 12.97 12.42
C MET A 148 -27.96 13.69 13.06
N ARG A 149 -28.02 13.96 14.35
CA ARG A 149 -26.97 14.64 15.10
C ARG A 149 -26.65 13.85 16.37
N ALA A 150 -25.37 13.85 16.76
CA ALA A 150 -24.94 13.28 18.03
C ALA A 150 -23.57 13.85 18.42
N THR A 151 -23.18 13.62 19.66
CA THR A 151 -21.82 13.83 20.16
C THR A 151 -21.05 12.52 20.11
N ILE A 152 -19.91 12.52 19.47
CA ILE A 152 -18.97 11.39 19.46
C ILE A 152 -17.80 11.70 20.39
N GLU A 153 -17.53 10.80 21.35
CA GLU A 153 -16.37 10.82 22.23
C GLU A 153 -15.51 9.58 21.96
N ILE A 154 -14.21 9.77 21.69
CA ILE A 154 -13.26 8.66 21.54
C ILE A 154 -12.75 8.27 22.92
N GLU A 155 -13.17 7.11 23.39
CA GLU A 155 -12.74 6.56 24.68
C GLU A 155 -11.38 5.84 24.59
N SER A 156 -11.11 5.18 23.49
CA SER A 156 -9.81 4.54 23.26
C SER A 156 -9.50 4.41 21.78
N TRP A 157 -8.21 4.46 21.47
CA TRP A 157 -7.71 4.29 20.14
C TRP A 157 -6.24 3.85 20.14
N THR A 158 -5.91 2.88 19.29
CA THR A 158 -4.52 2.45 19.07
C THR A 158 -4.25 2.42 17.58
N TYR A 159 -3.26 3.21 17.17
CA TYR A 159 -2.79 3.22 15.79
C TYR A 159 -2.06 1.93 15.45
N THR A 160 -2.37 1.35 14.28
CA THR A 160 -1.64 0.21 13.72
C THR A 160 -1.19 0.50 12.28
N ASN A 161 -2.12 0.67 11.34
CA ASN A 161 -1.79 0.87 9.92
C ASN A 161 -2.67 1.93 9.23
N ALA A 162 -3.29 2.81 10.02
CA ALA A 162 -4.11 3.90 9.51
C ALA A 162 -5.48 3.50 8.91
N GLN A 163 -5.95 2.32 9.21
CA GLN A 163 -7.31 1.87 8.85
C GLN A 163 -8.27 1.97 10.04
N GLU A 164 -7.80 2.53 11.14
CA GLU A 164 -8.59 2.86 12.31
C GLU A 164 -9.52 4.03 12.01
N GLY A 165 -10.70 4.02 12.64
CA GLY A 165 -11.55 5.19 12.53
C GLY A 165 -12.94 5.02 13.11
N PHE A 166 -13.64 6.15 13.14
CA PHE A 166 -15.07 6.23 13.42
C PHE A 166 -15.78 6.98 12.30
N ALA A 167 -17.09 6.80 12.22
CA ALA A 167 -17.90 7.57 11.27
C ALA A 167 -19.33 7.79 11.78
N LEU A 168 -19.96 8.88 11.34
CA LEU A 168 -21.38 8.98 11.09
C LEU A 168 -21.55 8.85 9.57
N MET A 169 -22.24 7.80 9.10
CA MET A 169 -22.31 7.49 7.68
C MET A 169 -23.69 7.08 7.22
N VAL A 170 -23.92 7.28 5.93
CA VAL A 170 -25.07 6.79 5.20
C VAL A 170 -24.58 5.74 4.20
N ARG A 171 -25.27 4.61 4.12
CA ARG A 171 -24.94 3.50 3.23
C ARG A 171 -26.17 3.04 2.45
N ASP A 172 -25.97 2.52 1.25
CA ASP A 172 -27.06 1.92 0.45
C ASP A 172 -27.26 0.43 0.73
N ALA A 173 -26.35 -0.21 1.47
CA ALA A 173 -26.49 -1.60 1.87
C ALA A 173 -25.88 -1.87 3.25
N VAL A 174 -26.52 -2.75 4.03
CA VAL A 174 -26.01 -3.38 5.24
C VAL A 174 -26.40 -4.86 5.24
N PRO A 175 -25.59 -5.78 5.78
CA PRO A 175 -26.01 -7.19 5.85
C PRO A 175 -27.10 -7.36 6.90
N LYS A 176 -28.00 -8.32 6.64
CA LYS A 176 -29.11 -8.61 7.53
C LYS A 176 -28.67 -9.12 8.91
N ASP A 177 -27.60 -9.92 8.94
CA ASP A 177 -26.98 -10.49 10.13
C ASP A 177 -25.48 -10.16 10.15
N HIS A 178 -24.77 -10.40 11.26
CA HIS A 178 -23.33 -10.22 11.31
C HIS A 178 -22.61 -11.02 10.21
N LEU A 179 -21.72 -10.35 9.47
CA LEU A 179 -20.99 -10.92 8.35
C LEU A 179 -19.48 -10.78 8.59
N PHE A 180 -18.88 -11.71 9.31
CA PHE A 180 -17.50 -11.63 9.75
C PHE A 180 -16.50 -12.04 8.68
N GLY A 181 -15.44 -11.22 8.53
CA GLY A 181 -14.25 -11.54 7.74
C GLY A 181 -14.48 -11.70 6.24
N GLN A 182 -15.59 -11.18 5.73
CA GLN A 182 -15.95 -11.26 4.32
C GLN A 182 -16.11 -9.87 3.74
N ALA A 183 -15.69 -9.66 2.50
CA ALA A 183 -15.92 -8.39 1.81
C ALA A 183 -17.41 -8.06 1.72
N PHE A 184 -17.73 -6.79 1.89
CA PHE A 184 -19.09 -6.27 1.79
C PHE A 184 -19.04 -4.86 1.19
N TYR A 185 -19.43 -4.76 -0.06
CA TYR A 185 -19.35 -3.53 -0.85
C TYR A 185 -20.65 -2.72 -0.73
N SER A 186 -20.52 -1.41 -0.58
CA SER A 186 -21.66 -0.51 -0.46
C SER A 186 -21.25 0.92 -0.84
N ASN A 187 -22.07 1.60 -1.63
CA ASN A 187 -21.92 3.03 -1.77
C ASN A 187 -22.17 3.69 -0.40
N SER A 188 -21.48 4.77 -0.12
CA SER A 188 -21.61 5.45 1.18
C SER A 188 -21.17 6.91 1.11
N PHE A 189 -21.73 7.73 1.99
CA PHE A 189 -21.22 9.04 2.33
C PHE A 189 -21.01 9.11 3.84
N ALA A 190 -19.86 9.51 4.27
CA ALA A 190 -19.47 9.47 5.67
C ALA A 190 -18.78 10.77 6.11
N ILE A 191 -19.17 11.22 7.30
CA ILE A 191 -18.36 12.04 8.17
C ILE A 191 -17.45 11.08 8.91
N LEU A 192 -16.14 11.22 8.79
CA LEU A 192 -15.25 10.28 9.46
C LEU A 192 -14.06 10.95 10.13
N GLY A 193 -13.64 10.32 11.22
CA GLY A 193 -12.32 10.48 11.79
C GLY A 193 -11.53 9.23 11.49
N SER A 194 -10.62 9.34 10.55
CA SER A 194 -9.77 8.25 10.12
C SER A 194 -8.44 8.82 9.65
N ARG A 195 -7.58 7.99 9.07
CA ARG A 195 -6.37 8.49 8.46
C ARG A 195 -6.69 9.52 7.39
N ILE A 196 -6.30 10.74 7.63
CA ILE A 196 -6.11 11.77 6.62
C ILE A 196 -4.64 12.15 6.71
N GLU A 197 -3.86 11.85 5.67
CA GLU A 197 -2.43 12.15 5.68
C GLU A 197 -2.19 13.64 5.53
N TYR A 198 -1.55 14.18 6.55
CA TYR A 198 -0.90 15.47 6.45
C TYR A 198 0.56 15.31 6.86
N VAL A 199 1.46 15.81 6.06
CA VAL A 199 2.80 16.13 6.55
C VAL A 199 2.71 17.50 7.17
N TRP A 200 2.85 17.58 8.50
CA TRP A 200 2.83 18.80 9.23
C TRP A 200 4.25 19.31 9.47
N ASP A 201 4.54 20.50 9.02
CA ASP A 201 5.76 21.22 9.39
C ASP A 201 5.49 21.98 10.69
N SER A 202 6.03 21.45 11.81
CA SER A 202 5.87 22.09 13.12
C SER A 202 6.59 23.43 13.23
N ASP A 203 7.57 23.70 12.40
CA ASP A 203 8.35 24.94 12.41
C ASP A 203 7.60 26.05 11.66
N ARG A 204 6.86 25.66 10.60
CA ARG A 204 6.04 26.59 9.80
C ARG A 204 4.59 26.67 10.26
N GLN A 205 4.16 25.75 11.15
CA GLN A 205 2.76 25.64 11.59
C GLN A 205 1.78 25.46 10.41
N GLU A 206 2.20 24.73 9.38
CA GLU A 206 1.39 24.49 8.18
C GLU A 206 1.49 23.04 7.72
N VAL A 207 0.53 22.62 6.91
CA VAL A 207 0.56 21.33 6.22
C VAL A 207 1.49 21.47 5.03
N VAL A 208 2.56 20.68 5.00
CA VAL A 208 3.47 20.60 3.86
C VAL A 208 3.39 19.22 3.27
N ASN A 209 3.21 19.16 1.97
CA ASN A 209 3.16 17.91 1.22
C ASN A 209 4.58 17.46 0.84
N THR A 210 5.47 17.38 1.83
CA THR A 210 6.84 16.95 1.60
C THR A 210 7.22 15.84 2.56
N SER A 211 7.93 14.86 2.07
CA SER A 211 8.66 13.86 2.82
C SER A 211 9.71 14.54 3.71
N GLY A 212 9.27 15.27 4.69
CA GLY A 212 10.11 15.99 5.62
C GLY A 212 10.38 15.20 6.89
N SER A 213 11.17 15.80 7.71
CA SER A 213 11.82 15.20 8.87
C SER A 213 10.94 14.95 10.09
N LYS A 214 9.64 15.18 10.06
CA LYS A 214 8.73 14.84 11.16
C LYS A 214 7.43 14.26 10.63
N TYR A 215 7.13 13.06 11.04
CA TYR A 215 5.86 12.39 10.77
C TYR A 215 4.88 12.72 11.89
N THR A 216 3.87 13.50 11.58
CA THR A 216 2.73 13.64 12.47
C THR A 216 1.58 12.85 11.85
N MET A 217 1.22 11.74 12.47
CA MET A 217 0.02 11.00 12.06
C MET A 217 -1.17 11.59 12.78
N ARG A 218 -2.13 12.05 12.01
CA ARG A 218 -3.38 12.58 12.50
C ARG A 218 -4.49 11.62 12.22
N LEU A 219 -5.37 11.43 13.19
CA LEU A 219 -6.74 11.11 12.89
C LEU A 219 -7.37 12.40 12.39
N GLY A 220 -7.38 12.56 11.07
CA GLY A 220 -7.99 13.73 10.46
C GLY A 220 -9.50 13.60 10.42
N LEU A 221 -10.18 14.73 10.48
CA LEU A 221 -11.58 14.83 10.17
C LEU A 221 -11.77 15.06 8.68
N GLY A 222 -12.72 14.38 8.10
CA GLY A 222 -13.02 14.52 6.68
C GLY A 222 -14.35 13.90 6.31
N THR A 223 -14.71 14.05 5.07
CA THR A 223 -15.79 13.28 4.45
C THR A 223 -15.23 12.29 3.45
N ARG A 224 -15.96 11.23 3.24
CA ARG A 224 -15.64 10.22 2.22
C ARG A 224 -16.91 9.81 1.50
N ALA A 225 -16.94 9.97 0.19
CA ALA A 225 -17.95 9.42 -0.68
C ALA A 225 -17.41 8.20 -1.43
N ILE A 226 -18.12 7.08 -1.36
CA ILE A 226 -17.85 5.87 -2.16
C ILE A 226 -19.04 5.67 -3.07
N THR A 227 -18.80 5.61 -4.38
CA THR A 227 -19.82 5.43 -5.42
C THR A 227 -19.35 4.47 -6.50
N GLY A 228 -20.27 4.09 -7.41
CA GLY A 228 -19.94 3.21 -8.54
C GLY A 228 -20.10 1.73 -8.25
N ILE A 229 -20.62 1.36 -7.07
CA ILE A 229 -21.00 -0.01 -6.75
C ILE A 229 -22.44 -0.20 -7.21
N SER A 230 -22.63 -1.01 -8.25
CA SER A 230 -23.94 -1.25 -8.89
C SER A 230 -24.43 -2.69 -8.73
N SER A 231 -23.75 -3.51 -7.93
CA SER A 231 -24.13 -4.91 -7.77
C SER A 231 -25.32 -5.04 -6.83
N GLU A 232 -26.31 -5.85 -7.23
CA GLU A 232 -27.40 -6.30 -6.35
C GLU A 232 -26.90 -7.25 -5.24
N ASP A 233 -25.70 -7.82 -5.40
CA ASP A 233 -25.03 -8.63 -4.40
C ASP A 233 -23.85 -7.86 -3.77
N PRO A 234 -24.00 -7.32 -2.55
CA PRO A 234 -22.91 -6.60 -1.86
C PRO A 234 -21.68 -7.44 -1.53
N GLN A 235 -21.72 -8.75 -1.70
CA GLN A 235 -20.56 -9.64 -1.53
C GLN A 235 -19.78 -9.87 -2.83
N ALA A 236 -20.36 -9.49 -3.97
CA ALA A 236 -19.68 -9.56 -5.26
C ALA A 236 -18.72 -8.37 -5.41
N ALA A 237 -17.47 -8.64 -5.74
CA ALA A 237 -16.49 -7.59 -6.00
C ALA A 237 -16.93 -6.75 -7.22
N PRO A 238 -16.92 -5.40 -7.12
CA PRO A 238 -17.20 -4.54 -8.25
C PRO A 238 -16.13 -4.70 -9.33
N ALA A 239 -16.46 -4.34 -10.56
CA ALA A 239 -15.50 -4.37 -11.65
C ALA A 239 -14.28 -3.47 -11.34
N PRO A 240 -13.06 -3.88 -11.64
CA PRO A 240 -11.87 -3.05 -11.41
C PRO A 240 -12.02 -1.65 -12.03
N GLY A 241 -11.73 -0.62 -11.24
CA GLY A 241 -11.85 0.77 -11.67
C GLY A 241 -13.27 1.34 -11.76
N SER A 242 -14.31 0.57 -11.36
CA SER A 242 -15.70 1.08 -11.33
C SER A 242 -16.01 1.87 -10.06
N VAL A 243 -15.31 1.63 -8.97
CA VAL A 243 -15.52 2.30 -7.70
C VAL A 243 -14.80 3.64 -7.69
N SER A 244 -15.55 4.70 -7.39
CA SER A 244 -14.99 6.03 -7.11
C SER A 244 -14.96 6.26 -5.60
N VAL A 245 -13.83 6.70 -5.10
CA VAL A 245 -13.65 7.10 -3.70
C VAL A 245 -13.17 8.55 -3.69
N GLU A 246 -14.01 9.43 -3.19
CA GLU A 246 -13.68 10.84 -2.99
C GLU A 246 -13.53 11.11 -1.49
N THR A 247 -12.39 11.65 -1.09
CA THR A 247 -12.15 12.07 0.29
C THR A 247 -11.88 13.56 0.33
N THR A 248 -12.67 14.29 1.09
CA THR A 248 -12.46 15.72 1.33
C THR A 248 -11.94 15.90 2.74
N PRO A 249 -10.66 16.30 2.93
CA PRO A 249 -10.14 16.69 4.23
C PRO A 249 -10.87 17.97 4.66
N LEU A 250 -11.46 17.95 5.83
CA LEU A 250 -12.03 19.14 6.43
C LEU A 250 -10.93 19.85 7.20
N GLU A 251 -10.78 21.12 6.95
CA GLU A 251 -9.60 21.91 7.29
C GLU A 251 -8.94 21.67 8.65
N THR A 252 -7.67 21.88 8.62
CA THR A 252 -6.59 21.65 9.56
C THR A 252 -6.69 22.32 10.94
N SER A 253 -7.66 23.17 11.20
CA SER A 253 -7.85 23.78 12.52
C SER A 253 -8.41 22.83 13.57
N ALA A 254 -9.14 21.80 13.14
CA ALA A 254 -9.64 20.76 14.02
C ALA A 254 -8.58 19.68 14.20
N ARG A 255 -7.76 19.82 15.21
CA ARG A 255 -6.78 18.83 15.62
C ARG A 255 -7.46 17.70 16.35
N PHE A 256 -7.78 16.66 15.61
CA PHE A 256 -8.32 15.47 16.18
C PHE A 256 -7.18 14.47 16.41
N LEU A 257 -7.01 13.92 17.58
CA LEU A 257 -6.00 12.93 17.98
C LEU A 257 -4.68 12.95 17.16
N GLU A 258 -3.85 13.93 17.43
CA GLU A 258 -2.49 13.95 16.88
C GLU A 258 -1.61 12.97 17.62
N LYS A 259 -0.81 12.21 16.89
CA LYS A 259 0.29 11.42 17.45
C LYS A 259 1.58 11.84 16.76
N GLU A 260 2.58 12.18 17.56
CA GLU A 260 3.92 12.50 17.07
C GLU A 260 4.82 11.28 17.16
N THR A 261 5.55 11.01 16.09
CA THR A 261 6.65 10.05 16.12
C THR A 261 7.96 10.81 16.23
N GLY A 262 8.78 10.49 17.22
CA GLY A 262 10.10 11.11 17.39
C GLY A 262 11.16 10.66 16.40
N SER A 263 10.89 9.66 15.55
CA SER A 263 11.87 9.05 14.65
C SER A 263 11.24 8.47 13.41
N TYR A 264 12.06 8.39 12.37
CA TYR A 264 11.69 7.95 11.00
C TYR A 264 11.88 6.46 10.76
N ASN A 265 12.60 5.79 11.61
CA ASN A 265 12.92 4.39 11.45
C ASN A 265 13.03 3.76 12.84
N ILE A 266 12.35 2.64 13.06
CA ILE A 266 12.32 1.97 14.36
C ILE A 266 13.68 1.42 14.79
N PHE A 267 14.62 1.30 13.89
CA PHE A 267 16.00 0.90 14.15
C PHE A 267 16.92 2.09 14.45
N GLY A 268 16.46 3.32 14.20
CA GLY A 268 17.19 4.55 14.49
C GLY A 268 17.07 4.99 15.95
N ASN A 269 17.74 6.08 16.30
CA ASN A 269 17.69 6.65 17.64
C ASN A 269 16.27 7.18 17.94
N GLY A 270 15.53 6.41 18.68
CA GLY A 270 14.31 6.85 19.30
C GLY A 270 13.16 7.04 18.30
N HIS A 271 12.74 5.97 17.64
CA HIS A 271 11.38 6.01 17.20
C HIS A 271 10.55 6.22 18.47
N GLY A 272 9.89 7.34 18.48
CA GLY A 272 9.01 7.63 19.58
C GLY A 272 7.88 6.62 19.58
N ASN A 273 7.52 6.16 20.73
CA ASN A 273 6.17 5.69 20.89
C ASN A 273 5.24 6.77 20.33
N LEU A 274 4.27 6.37 19.54
CA LEU A 274 3.19 7.25 19.18
C LEU A 274 2.49 7.70 20.46
N PHE A 275 2.46 8.96 20.76
CA PHE A 275 1.78 9.49 21.95
C PHE A 275 0.76 10.56 21.55
N PRO A 276 -0.35 10.68 22.28
CA PRO A 276 -1.34 11.73 22.03
C PRO A 276 -0.67 13.09 22.14
N ALA A 277 -0.91 13.97 21.18
CA ALA A 277 -0.51 15.36 21.30
C ALA A 277 -1.30 16.06 22.41
N THR A 278 -0.68 17.06 23.05
CA THR A 278 -1.25 17.75 24.22
C THR A 278 -2.53 18.54 23.95
N ASN A 279 -2.89 18.71 22.67
CA ASN A 279 -4.08 19.49 22.24
C ASN A 279 -5.05 18.66 21.38
N SER A 280 -5.12 17.35 21.57
CA SER A 280 -6.01 16.47 20.80
C SER A 280 -7.47 16.72 21.17
N ILE A 281 -8.33 16.90 20.18
CA ILE A 281 -9.78 16.87 20.36
C ILE A 281 -10.19 15.40 20.44
N THR A 282 -10.83 15.00 21.53
CA THR A 282 -11.35 13.64 21.73
C THR A 282 -12.86 13.56 21.66
N LYS A 283 -13.54 14.70 21.56
CA LYS A 283 -14.98 14.82 21.56
C LYS A 283 -15.41 15.85 20.52
N LEU A 284 -16.45 15.54 19.76
CA LEU A 284 -17.01 16.45 18.75
C LEU A 284 -18.48 16.15 18.51
N ASP A 285 -19.24 17.17 18.10
CA ASP A 285 -20.59 17.01 17.59
C ASP A 285 -20.54 16.78 16.09
N VAL A 286 -21.30 15.82 15.61
CA VAL A 286 -21.45 15.49 14.20
C VAL A 286 -22.91 15.56 13.78
N GLU A 287 -23.14 16.04 12.57
CA GLU A 287 -24.49 16.09 12.01
C GLU A 287 -24.46 15.67 10.53
N MET A 288 -25.38 14.79 10.16
CA MET A 288 -25.66 14.39 8.79
C MET A 288 -27.09 14.78 8.45
N LYS A 289 -27.28 15.48 7.34
CA LYS A 289 -28.59 15.81 6.80
C LYS A 289 -28.74 15.25 5.40
N LYS A 290 -29.92 14.74 5.10
CA LYS A 290 -30.39 14.61 3.73
C LYS A 290 -31.36 15.76 3.49
N THR A 291 -31.06 16.60 2.51
CA THR A 291 -31.88 17.76 2.11
C THR A 291 -32.22 17.68 0.61
N ASN A 292 -32.95 18.63 0.08
CA ASN A 292 -33.16 18.75 -1.35
C ASN A 292 -31.88 19.13 -2.13
N THR A 293 -30.84 19.58 -1.43
CA THR A 293 -29.53 19.89 -2.02
C THR A 293 -28.67 18.63 -2.14
N GLY A 294 -28.69 17.75 -1.12
CA GLY A 294 -27.82 16.58 -1.08
C GLY A 294 -27.71 16.00 0.31
N LEU A 295 -26.66 15.20 0.52
CA LEU A 295 -26.24 14.77 1.84
C LEU A 295 -25.21 15.77 2.38
N GLU A 296 -25.57 16.44 3.44
CA GLU A 296 -24.77 17.49 4.07
C GLU A 296 -24.17 16.97 5.36
N ALA A 297 -22.87 17.17 5.51
CA ALA A 297 -22.06 16.71 6.63
C ALA A 297 -21.52 17.91 7.41
N TYR A 298 -21.65 17.91 8.74
CA TYR A 298 -21.19 18.99 9.61
C TYR A 298 -20.42 18.46 10.80
N TYR A 299 -19.41 19.23 11.21
CA TYR A 299 -18.72 19.10 12.48
C TYR A 299 -18.92 20.35 13.29
N TYR A 300 -19.23 20.19 14.59
CA TYR A 300 -19.33 21.31 15.52
C TYR A 300 -18.42 21.08 16.73
N ASP A 301 -17.90 22.15 17.27
CA ASP A 301 -17.24 22.16 18.57
C ASP A 301 -18.28 21.91 19.65
N PRO A 302 -18.13 20.87 20.48
CA PRO A 302 -19.14 20.52 21.48
C PRO A 302 -19.21 21.50 22.66
N GLU A 303 -18.22 22.38 22.88
CA GLU A 303 -18.22 23.36 23.96
C GLU A 303 -18.85 24.67 23.52
N THR A 304 -18.57 25.10 22.29
CA THR A 304 -19.06 26.40 21.76
C THR A 304 -20.30 26.26 20.87
N GLY A 305 -20.48 25.07 20.27
CA GLY A 305 -21.51 24.83 19.26
C GLY A 305 -21.21 25.48 17.91
N GLU A 306 -20.03 26.02 17.72
CA GLU A 306 -19.59 26.62 16.44
C GLU A 306 -19.34 25.53 15.40
N GLU A 307 -19.77 25.81 14.16
CA GLU A 307 -19.43 24.95 13.02
C GLU A 307 -17.95 25.00 12.75
N MET A 308 -17.31 23.85 12.79
CA MET A 308 -15.88 23.71 12.52
C MET A 308 -15.62 23.45 11.04
N ALA A 309 -16.49 22.70 10.39
CA ALA A 309 -16.38 22.33 8.98
C ALA A 309 -17.66 21.69 8.46
N SER A 310 -17.88 21.78 7.17
CA SER A 310 -18.99 21.14 6.46
C SER A 310 -18.60 20.70 5.05
N ASP A 311 -19.35 19.73 4.51
CA ASP A 311 -19.22 19.24 3.14
C ASP A 311 -20.58 18.75 2.62
N ILE A 312 -20.75 18.69 1.30
CA ILE A 312 -22.00 18.29 0.66
C ILE A 312 -21.75 17.29 -0.47
N MET A 313 -22.37 16.13 -0.39
CA MET A 313 -22.49 15.20 -1.51
C MET A 313 -23.76 15.54 -2.30
N TYR A 314 -23.59 16.21 -3.44
CA TYR A 314 -24.72 16.61 -4.31
C TYR A 314 -25.37 15.43 -5.05
N ASP A 315 -24.58 14.42 -5.41
CA ASP A 315 -25.02 13.24 -6.19
C ASP A 315 -25.51 12.11 -5.24
N TRP A 316 -26.34 12.44 -4.27
CA TRP A 316 -26.80 11.50 -3.24
C TRP A 316 -27.61 10.32 -3.79
N GLU A 317 -28.20 10.46 -4.98
CA GLU A 317 -28.95 9.41 -5.67
C GLU A 317 -28.07 8.20 -6.00
N LYS A 318 -26.76 8.38 -6.09
CA LYS A 318 -25.80 7.29 -6.28
C LYS A 318 -25.78 6.30 -5.11
N LEU A 319 -26.29 6.68 -3.95
CA LEU A 319 -26.43 5.82 -2.77
C LEU A 319 -27.63 4.86 -2.85
N TYR A 320 -28.43 4.89 -3.90
CA TYR A 320 -29.56 3.99 -4.07
C TYR A 320 -29.31 2.93 -5.16
N ALA A 321 -28.07 2.64 -5.44
CA ALA A 321 -27.71 1.66 -6.47
C ALA A 321 -28.01 0.21 -6.05
N SER A 322 -27.91 -0.11 -4.75
CA SER A 322 -28.16 -1.45 -4.21
C SER A 322 -29.59 -1.61 -3.66
N ASP A 323 -30.19 -0.56 -3.09
CA ASP A 323 -31.57 -0.53 -2.63
C ASP A 323 -32.22 0.79 -3.07
N GLU A 324 -33.26 0.72 -3.88
CA GLU A 324 -33.95 1.90 -4.39
C GLU A 324 -34.94 2.51 -3.39
N SER A 325 -35.17 1.88 -2.25
CA SER A 325 -36.23 2.27 -1.31
C SER A 325 -35.73 2.90 -0.02
N VAL A 326 -34.59 2.45 0.49
CA VAL A 326 -34.04 2.86 1.79
C VAL A 326 -32.55 3.11 1.73
N ILE A 327 -32.08 3.93 2.66
CA ILE A 327 -30.66 4.08 3.04
C ILE A 327 -30.51 3.79 4.52
N TYR A 328 -29.28 3.47 4.92
CA TYR A 328 -28.95 3.11 6.29
C TYR A 328 -28.03 4.19 6.87
N ALA A 329 -28.52 4.95 7.85
CA ALA A 329 -27.77 6.02 8.49
C ALA A 329 -27.43 5.67 9.93
N GLY A 330 -26.18 5.90 10.33
CA GLY A 330 -25.73 5.55 11.68
C GLY A 330 -24.25 5.72 11.94
N PHE A 331 -23.80 5.17 13.06
CA PHE A 331 -22.47 5.35 13.64
C PHE A 331 -21.62 4.10 13.48
N ALA A 332 -20.34 4.28 13.23
CA ALA A 332 -19.41 3.18 13.02
C ALA A 332 -18.11 3.36 13.81
N ALA A 333 -17.52 2.22 14.20
CA ALA A 333 -16.15 2.13 14.71
C ALA A 333 -15.42 0.98 14.00
N ALA A 334 -14.14 1.19 13.67
CA ALA A 334 -13.30 0.21 13.02
C ALA A 334 -11.89 0.21 13.63
N ARG A 335 -11.30 -0.96 13.70
CA ARG A 335 -9.90 -1.22 14.00
C ARG A 335 -9.34 -0.48 15.22
N ASN A 336 -9.25 -1.16 16.35
CA ASN A 336 -8.69 -0.63 17.61
C ASN A 336 -9.26 0.71 18.05
N MET A 337 -10.54 0.94 17.78
CA MET A 337 -11.27 2.15 18.11
C MET A 337 -12.45 1.81 19.03
N THR A 338 -12.61 2.59 20.11
CA THR A 338 -13.83 2.62 20.92
C THR A 338 -14.36 4.03 20.97
N ILE A 339 -15.60 4.18 20.56
CA ILE A 339 -16.32 5.45 20.61
C ILE A 339 -17.57 5.33 21.49
N LYS A 340 -17.90 6.44 22.13
CA LYS A 340 -19.18 6.66 22.80
C LYS A 340 -19.97 7.69 22.01
N VAL A 341 -21.18 7.36 21.64
CA VAL A 341 -22.09 8.25 20.93
C VAL A 341 -23.22 8.59 21.87
N GLU A 342 -23.47 9.87 22.16
CA GLU A 342 -24.46 10.37 23.07
C GLU A 342 -25.35 11.45 22.44
N GLY A 343 -26.54 11.68 23.00
CA GLY A 343 -27.43 12.72 22.53
C GLY A 343 -27.87 12.51 21.07
N ILE A 344 -28.22 11.29 20.72
CA ILE A 344 -28.63 10.99 19.34
C ILE A 344 -29.98 11.60 19.05
N GLU A 345 -30.01 12.61 18.19
CA GLU A 345 -31.24 13.26 17.73
C GLU A 345 -31.46 12.90 16.26
N VAL A 346 -32.66 12.41 15.93
CA VAL A 346 -33.10 12.17 14.56
C VAL A 346 -34.40 12.93 14.31
N ALA A 347 -34.46 13.69 13.24
CA ALA A 347 -35.64 14.40 12.79
C ALA A 347 -35.87 14.14 11.31
N TYR A 348 -37.12 14.03 10.94
CA TYR A 348 -37.57 13.80 9.55
C TYR A 348 -38.36 14.98 9.02
N SER A 349 -38.26 15.25 7.72
CA SER A 349 -39.06 16.27 7.05
C SER A 349 -39.52 15.82 5.66
N ASP A 350 -40.57 16.38 5.19
CA ASP A 350 -41.08 16.14 3.83
C ASP A 350 -40.31 17.05 2.86
N PRO A 351 -39.61 16.47 1.83
CA PRO A 351 -38.91 17.25 0.83
C PRO A 351 -39.74 18.34 0.15
N ALA A 352 -41.06 18.15 0.05
CA ALA A 352 -41.98 19.15 -0.53
C ALA A 352 -42.12 20.41 0.35
N THR A 353 -41.82 20.30 1.64
CA THR A 353 -41.90 21.43 2.60
C THR A 353 -40.56 22.04 2.94
N ASP A 354 -39.47 21.35 2.58
CA ASP A 354 -38.11 21.84 2.78
C ASP A 354 -37.71 22.88 1.72
N PRO A 355 -36.71 23.72 2.01
CA PRO A 355 -36.16 24.65 1.03
C PRO A 355 -35.76 23.94 -0.29
N PRO A 356 -35.89 24.60 -1.46
CA PRO A 356 -35.43 24.07 -2.73
C PRO A 356 -33.96 23.73 -2.68
N GLY A 357 -33.54 22.66 -3.38
CA GLY A 357 -32.15 22.29 -3.49
C GLY A 357 -31.28 23.37 -4.14
N GLN A 358 -30.06 23.50 -3.69
CA GLN A 358 -29.07 24.40 -4.27
C GLN A 358 -28.34 23.71 -5.43
N GLU A 359 -27.99 24.50 -6.43
CA GLU A 359 -27.16 23.99 -7.54
C GLU A 359 -25.73 23.66 -7.03
N ARG A 360 -25.17 22.56 -7.56
CA ARG A 360 -23.79 22.18 -7.27
C ARG A 360 -22.82 23.25 -7.80
N PRO A 361 -21.92 23.81 -6.97
CA PRO A 361 -20.93 24.76 -7.45
C PRO A 361 -19.90 24.07 -8.36
N THR A 362 -19.41 24.78 -9.35
CA THR A 362 -18.30 24.31 -10.20
C THR A 362 -17.01 24.28 -9.38
N ARG A 363 -16.37 23.10 -9.35
CA ARG A 363 -15.05 22.90 -8.75
C ARG A 363 -13.96 23.26 -9.75
N LEU A 364 -13.06 24.14 -9.35
CA LEU A 364 -11.90 24.53 -10.16
C LEU A 364 -10.69 23.66 -9.81
N ILE A 365 -10.00 23.15 -10.83
CA ILE A 365 -8.75 22.40 -10.69
C ILE A 365 -7.62 23.09 -11.45
N ASP A 366 -6.43 23.16 -10.83
CA ASP A 366 -5.27 23.71 -11.49
C ASP A 366 -4.63 22.70 -12.46
N PRO A 367 -4.21 23.15 -13.65
CA PRO A 367 -3.47 22.29 -14.56
C PRO A 367 -2.05 22.04 -14.02
N ILE A 368 -1.71 20.80 -13.83
CA ILE A 368 -0.41 20.32 -13.36
C ILE A 368 0.25 19.48 -14.45
N TYR A 369 1.45 19.82 -14.84
CA TYR A 369 2.23 19.03 -15.79
C TYR A 369 3.72 19.06 -15.44
N THR A 370 4.40 17.95 -15.73
CA THR A 370 5.81 17.79 -15.43
C THR A 370 6.52 16.92 -16.46
N VAL A 371 7.83 17.14 -16.61
CA VAL A 371 8.73 16.22 -17.30
C VAL A 371 9.35 15.33 -16.24
N THR A 372 9.11 14.03 -16.34
CA THR A 372 9.47 13.03 -15.32
C THR A 372 10.78 12.29 -15.62
N SER A 373 11.33 12.45 -16.83
CA SER A 373 12.61 11.84 -17.23
C SER A 373 13.83 12.52 -16.62
N SER A 374 14.97 11.80 -16.64
CA SER A 374 16.24 12.30 -16.11
C SER A 374 16.72 13.56 -16.87
N ASN A 375 17.30 14.48 -16.13
CA ASN A 375 18.02 15.64 -16.66
C ASN A 375 19.53 15.37 -16.92
N HIS A 376 19.95 14.09 -16.83
CA HIS A 376 21.31 13.64 -17.11
C HIS A 376 21.24 12.35 -17.94
N SER A 377 22.21 12.16 -18.83
CA SER A 377 22.30 10.93 -19.61
C SER A 377 23.75 10.57 -19.95
N GLY A 378 24.08 9.29 -19.85
CA GLY A 378 25.25 8.67 -20.43
C GLY A 378 24.98 8.07 -21.81
N ASN A 379 23.71 7.97 -22.22
CA ASN A 379 23.27 7.50 -23.53
C ASN A 379 22.98 8.66 -24.47
N GLN A 380 23.37 8.51 -25.72
CA GLN A 380 22.98 9.44 -26.78
C GLN A 380 21.50 9.30 -27.11
N ASP A 381 20.99 8.06 -27.17
CA ASP A 381 19.56 7.78 -27.28
C ASP A 381 18.93 7.97 -25.90
N HIS A 382 17.96 8.87 -25.83
CA HIS A 382 17.37 9.32 -24.55
C HIS A 382 15.85 9.34 -24.64
N THR A 383 15.20 8.88 -23.56
CA THR A 383 13.76 8.95 -23.40
C THR A 383 13.39 10.15 -22.57
N MET A 384 12.60 11.05 -23.12
CA MET A 384 11.96 12.12 -22.38
C MET A 384 10.53 11.72 -22.02
N SER A 385 10.18 11.79 -20.75
CA SER A 385 8.87 11.38 -20.23
C SER A 385 8.11 12.59 -19.72
N PHE A 386 6.80 12.65 -20.03
CA PHE A 386 5.92 13.74 -19.66
C PHE A 386 4.62 13.21 -19.06
N ARG A 387 4.07 13.92 -18.08
CA ARG A 387 2.80 13.61 -17.42
C ARG A 387 1.99 14.88 -17.18
N ALA A 388 0.67 14.81 -17.33
CA ALA A 388 -0.26 15.89 -17.03
C ALA A 388 -1.50 15.34 -16.30
N ASN A 389 -2.15 16.19 -15.49
CA ASN A 389 -3.44 15.88 -14.85
C ASN A 389 -4.64 16.22 -15.76
N ALA A 390 -4.42 16.38 -17.04
CA ALA A 390 -5.44 16.67 -18.04
C ALA A 390 -5.10 16.02 -19.37
N ASP A 391 -6.15 15.66 -20.11
CA ASP A 391 -6.03 15.34 -21.53
C ASP A 391 -5.59 16.60 -22.29
N GLY A 392 -4.85 16.43 -23.38
CA GLY A 392 -4.40 17.57 -24.17
C GLY A 392 -3.40 17.24 -25.27
N LEU A 393 -2.80 18.28 -25.81
CA LEU A 393 -1.81 18.18 -26.90
C LEU A 393 -0.45 18.69 -26.47
N LEU A 394 0.58 17.89 -26.69
CA LEU A 394 1.98 18.21 -26.41
C LEU A 394 2.77 18.42 -27.69
N THR A 395 3.54 19.48 -27.75
CA THR A 395 4.56 19.72 -28.79
C THR A 395 5.93 19.89 -28.14
N ILE A 396 6.94 19.18 -28.64
CA ILE A 396 8.31 19.25 -28.13
C ILE A 396 9.21 19.92 -29.17
N LYS A 397 9.95 20.94 -28.75
CA LYS A 397 10.86 21.71 -29.61
C LYS A 397 12.29 21.67 -29.06
N ASN A 398 13.26 21.74 -29.93
CA ASN A 398 14.61 22.12 -29.56
C ASN A 398 14.60 23.65 -29.25
N LYS A 399 14.95 24.04 -28.04
CA LYS A 399 14.88 25.44 -27.61
C LYS A 399 15.85 26.32 -28.36
N ALA A 400 17.05 25.82 -28.68
CA ALA A 400 18.09 26.63 -29.35
C ALA A 400 17.75 27.00 -30.80
N THR A 401 17.08 26.05 -31.53
CA THR A 401 16.70 26.26 -32.95
C THR A 401 15.24 26.70 -33.11
N GLY A 402 14.39 26.45 -32.11
CA GLY A 402 12.93 26.64 -32.19
C GLY A 402 12.23 25.58 -33.04
N GLU A 403 12.95 24.62 -33.60
CA GLU A 403 12.38 23.58 -34.45
C GLU A 403 11.67 22.51 -33.64
N VAL A 404 10.49 22.07 -34.12
CA VAL A 404 9.76 20.92 -33.57
C VAL A 404 10.56 19.66 -33.84
N LEU A 405 10.74 18.83 -32.80
CA LEU A 405 11.41 17.54 -32.95
C LEU A 405 10.61 16.62 -33.88
N LYS A 406 11.30 15.65 -34.47
CA LYS A 406 10.68 14.70 -35.42
C LYS A 406 9.49 13.98 -34.79
N ASN A 407 8.32 14.08 -35.41
CA ASN A 407 7.06 13.49 -34.94
C ASN A 407 6.65 13.93 -33.51
N ALA A 408 7.07 15.13 -33.07
CA ALA A 408 6.78 15.66 -31.73
C ALA A 408 5.82 16.87 -31.77
N LYS A 409 4.91 16.90 -32.73
CA LYS A 409 3.89 17.95 -32.85
C LYS A 409 2.51 17.38 -32.52
N ASP A 410 1.77 18.10 -31.69
CA ASP A 410 0.37 17.80 -31.35
C ASP A 410 0.16 16.34 -30.89
N LEU A 411 1.05 15.87 -30.02
CA LEU A 411 1.01 14.52 -29.45
C LEU A 411 -0.13 14.44 -28.42
N ALA A 412 -1.00 13.46 -28.56
CA ALA A 412 -2.10 13.25 -27.61
C ALA A 412 -1.56 12.78 -26.26
N ILE A 413 -1.91 13.52 -25.21
CA ILE A 413 -1.61 13.18 -23.81
C ILE A 413 -2.91 12.78 -23.15
N THR A 414 -2.87 11.67 -22.42
CA THR A 414 -3.97 11.20 -21.60
C THR A 414 -3.68 11.54 -20.13
N THR A 415 -4.71 12.00 -19.44
CA THR A 415 -4.63 12.40 -18.02
C THR A 415 -3.97 11.35 -17.14
N ASN A 416 -3.05 11.79 -16.31
CA ASN A 416 -2.27 11.00 -15.35
C ASN A 416 -1.45 9.83 -15.94
N ARG A 417 -1.46 9.62 -17.26
CA ARG A 417 -0.61 8.64 -17.93
C ARG A 417 0.71 9.24 -18.35
N GLU A 418 1.76 8.47 -18.19
CA GLU A 418 3.08 8.88 -18.65
C GLU A 418 3.21 8.71 -20.17
N PHE A 419 3.73 9.72 -20.82
CA PHE A 419 4.02 9.75 -22.24
C PHE A 419 5.53 9.79 -22.47
N ASP A 420 6.06 8.85 -23.26
CA ASP A 420 7.50 8.73 -23.57
C ASP A 420 7.81 9.16 -25.01
N TYR A 421 8.82 10.00 -25.15
CA TYR A 421 9.34 10.45 -26.45
C TYR A 421 10.83 10.14 -26.58
N GLN A 422 11.21 9.45 -27.67
CA GLN A 422 12.61 9.08 -27.95
C GLN A 422 13.31 10.19 -28.74
N THR A 423 14.49 10.59 -28.27
CA THR A 423 15.33 11.61 -28.94
C THR A 423 16.80 11.23 -28.94
N LYS A 424 17.61 11.93 -29.74
CA LYS A 424 19.07 11.83 -29.70
C LYS A 424 19.65 13.12 -29.15
N LEU A 425 20.55 12.98 -28.17
CA LEU A 425 21.25 14.08 -27.53
C LEU A 425 22.58 14.42 -28.26
N MET A 426 22.95 15.68 -28.19
CA MET A 426 24.30 16.14 -28.53
C MET A 426 25.14 16.21 -27.24
N GLU A 427 26.46 15.97 -27.35
CA GLU A 427 27.34 16.07 -26.18
C GLU A 427 27.27 17.46 -25.54
N GLY A 428 27.10 17.49 -24.22
CA GLY A 428 26.86 18.69 -23.43
C GLY A 428 25.37 18.93 -23.16
N THR A 429 25.02 20.19 -22.99
CA THR A 429 23.67 20.62 -22.58
C THR A 429 22.71 20.61 -23.78
N ASN A 430 21.59 19.91 -23.62
CA ASN A 430 20.48 19.87 -24.56
C ASN A 430 19.27 20.53 -23.90
N GLU A 431 18.67 21.49 -24.57
CA GLU A 431 17.50 22.23 -24.06
C GLU A 431 16.27 21.96 -24.92
N PHE A 432 15.19 21.52 -24.28
CA PHE A 432 13.91 21.22 -24.92
C PHE A 432 12.79 22.05 -24.31
N THR A 433 11.89 22.53 -25.15
CA THR A 433 10.65 23.19 -24.71
C THR A 433 9.48 22.25 -24.94
N PHE A 434 8.80 21.91 -23.88
CA PHE A 434 7.55 21.15 -23.88
C PHE A 434 6.39 22.14 -23.83
N SER A 435 5.63 22.24 -24.90
CA SER A 435 4.46 23.12 -24.99
C SER A 435 3.21 22.26 -24.90
N PHE A 436 2.52 22.28 -23.76
CA PHE A 436 1.31 21.51 -23.51
C PHE A 436 0.08 22.42 -23.50
N THR A 437 -0.97 21.99 -24.19
CA THR A 437 -2.26 22.67 -24.24
C THR A 437 -3.34 21.69 -23.77
N PRO A 438 -3.98 21.92 -22.61
CA PRO A 438 -5.10 21.09 -22.16
C PRO A 438 -6.27 21.10 -23.15
N ASP A 439 -6.99 19.98 -23.26
CA ASP A 439 -8.23 19.92 -24.04
C ASP A 439 -9.30 20.78 -23.34
N LYS A 440 -9.99 21.60 -24.12
CA LYS A 440 -11.05 22.47 -23.63
C LYS A 440 -12.29 21.72 -23.13
N ASN A 441 -12.42 20.46 -23.54
CA ASN A 441 -13.52 19.59 -23.09
C ASN A 441 -13.13 18.74 -21.88
N TYR A 442 -11.93 18.92 -21.34
CA TYR A 442 -11.47 18.27 -20.12
C TYR A 442 -11.62 19.24 -18.93
N PRO A 443 -12.01 18.78 -17.73
CA PRO A 443 -12.44 17.41 -17.42
C PRO A 443 -13.86 17.12 -17.96
N PRO A 444 -14.21 15.84 -18.13
CA PRO A 444 -15.52 15.45 -18.68
C PRO A 444 -16.68 15.61 -17.67
N GLU A 445 -16.39 15.84 -16.39
CA GLU A 445 -17.38 16.00 -15.34
C GLU A 445 -18.07 17.38 -15.46
N GLU A 446 -19.40 17.38 -15.36
CA GLU A 446 -20.25 18.55 -15.59
C GLU A 446 -19.97 19.74 -14.65
N TYR A 447 -19.47 19.45 -13.44
CA TYR A 447 -19.23 20.45 -12.39
C TYR A 447 -17.75 20.67 -12.09
N VAL A 448 -16.86 20.34 -13.01
CA VAL A 448 -15.43 20.53 -12.85
C VAL A 448 -14.86 21.31 -14.04
N GLU A 449 -14.12 22.35 -13.77
CA GLU A 449 -13.43 23.15 -14.79
C GLU A 449 -11.96 23.33 -14.43
N MET A 450 -11.11 23.43 -15.42
CA MET A 450 -9.72 23.83 -15.21
C MET A 450 -9.63 25.34 -15.07
N THR A 451 -8.76 25.79 -14.14
CA THR A 451 -8.47 27.24 -13.96
C THR A 451 -7.83 27.86 -15.19
N SER A 452 -7.23 27.08 -16.07
CA SER A 452 -6.63 27.54 -17.32
C SER A 452 -6.56 26.45 -18.38
N TYR A 453 -6.88 26.81 -19.62
CA TYR A 453 -6.69 26.00 -20.84
C TYR A 453 -5.61 26.59 -21.76
N GLU A 454 -4.81 27.52 -21.26
CA GLU A 454 -3.75 28.14 -22.06
C GLU A 454 -2.56 27.17 -22.21
N THR A 455 -1.89 27.30 -23.34
CA THR A 455 -0.63 26.57 -23.58
C THR A 455 0.42 27.01 -22.57
N LYS A 456 0.99 26.03 -21.85
CA LYS A 456 2.12 26.28 -20.95
C LYS A 456 3.38 25.65 -21.51
N GLU A 457 4.48 26.37 -21.39
CA GLU A 457 5.80 25.88 -21.80
C GLU A 457 6.65 25.50 -20.59
N ILE A 458 7.23 24.30 -20.64
CA ILE A 458 8.18 23.79 -19.66
C ILE A 458 9.54 23.62 -20.32
N LEU A 459 10.56 24.18 -19.70
CA LEU A 459 11.95 23.97 -20.12
C LEU A 459 12.48 22.68 -19.47
N HIS A 460 12.92 21.73 -20.30
CA HIS A 460 13.63 20.55 -19.86
C HIS A 460 15.08 20.60 -20.36
N ILE A 461 16.02 20.43 -19.43
CA ILE A 461 17.46 20.50 -19.74
C ILE A 461 18.07 19.14 -19.44
N VAL A 462 18.75 18.55 -20.44
CA VAL A 462 19.44 17.28 -20.30
C VAL A 462 20.92 17.46 -20.58
N ASP A 463 21.77 17.17 -19.59
CA ASP A 463 23.22 17.11 -19.74
C ASP A 463 23.63 15.70 -20.20
N TYR A 464 24.10 15.60 -21.43
CA TYR A 464 24.63 14.35 -21.98
C TYR A 464 26.16 14.35 -21.96
N ARG A 465 26.72 13.35 -21.30
CA ARG A 465 28.17 13.13 -21.26
C ARG A 465 28.52 11.83 -21.96
N LYS A 466 29.26 11.95 -23.05
CA LYS A 466 29.75 10.76 -23.73
C LYS A 466 30.65 9.92 -22.80
N PRO A 467 30.31 8.65 -22.61
CA PRO A 467 31.04 7.79 -21.70
C PRO A 467 32.50 7.63 -22.12
N LYS A 468 33.40 7.63 -21.15
CA LYS A 468 34.84 7.46 -21.39
C LYS A 468 35.31 6.05 -21.13
N TYR A 469 34.70 5.34 -20.16
CA TYR A 469 35.10 4.02 -19.73
C TYR A 469 33.88 3.10 -19.64
N SER A 470 34.04 1.86 -20.14
CA SER A 470 33.00 0.83 -19.99
C SER A 470 32.90 0.28 -18.55
N THR A 471 33.99 0.39 -17.81
CA THR A 471 34.01 0.06 -16.39
C THR A 471 34.43 1.29 -15.59
N VAL A 472 33.62 1.66 -14.60
CA VAL A 472 33.90 2.77 -13.67
C VAL A 472 33.90 2.25 -12.23
N TYR A 473 34.72 2.88 -11.39
CA TYR A 473 34.85 2.54 -9.98
C TYR A 473 34.23 3.63 -9.12
N VAL A 474 33.49 3.21 -8.11
CA VAL A 474 32.90 4.08 -7.11
C VAL A 474 33.37 3.66 -5.70
N THR A 475 33.54 4.63 -4.84
CA THR A 475 33.91 4.40 -3.41
C THR A 475 33.02 5.28 -2.52
N PRO A 476 32.92 5.00 -1.21
CA PRO A 476 32.20 5.89 -0.29
C PRO A 476 32.67 7.33 -0.33
N GLU A 477 33.96 7.56 -0.56
CA GLU A 477 34.63 8.87 -0.65
C GLU A 477 34.78 9.35 -2.12
N GLY A 478 34.17 8.65 -3.08
CA GLY A 478 34.21 9.00 -4.50
C GLY A 478 33.64 10.40 -4.76
N SER A 479 34.21 11.08 -5.76
CA SER A 479 33.86 12.46 -6.06
C SER A 479 33.04 12.58 -7.34
N ASP A 480 32.10 13.53 -7.39
CA ASP A 480 31.38 13.89 -8.62
C ASP A 480 32.33 14.40 -9.74
N ALA A 481 33.50 14.91 -9.35
CA ALA A 481 34.57 15.33 -10.26
C ALA A 481 35.55 14.19 -10.60
N GLY A 482 35.36 12.99 -10.06
CA GLY A 482 36.12 11.80 -10.40
C GLY A 482 35.99 11.43 -11.87
N ASN A 483 36.93 10.66 -12.38
CA ASN A 483 36.88 10.17 -13.75
C ASN A 483 36.46 8.69 -13.87
N GLY A 484 36.16 8.04 -12.76
CA GLY A 484 35.73 6.64 -12.69
C GLY A 484 36.88 5.62 -12.76
N SER A 485 38.16 6.05 -12.78
CA SER A 485 39.27 5.13 -12.61
C SER A 485 39.44 4.71 -11.13
N ARG A 486 40.17 3.61 -10.86
CA ARG A 486 40.45 3.18 -9.48
C ARG A 486 41.21 4.26 -8.66
N GLN A 487 42.04 5.08 -9.32
CA GLN A 487 42.85 6.14 -8.69
C GLN A 487 42.04 7.44 -8.48
N ASN A 488 40.94 7.62 -9.23
CA ASN A 488 40.10 8.79 -9.14
C ASN A 488 38.60 8.38 -9.31
N PRO A 489 38.04 7.69 -8.29
CA PRO A 489 36.71 7.12 -8.36
C PRO A 489 35.62 8.17 -8.37
N LEU A 490 34.50 7.82 -8.99
CA LEU A 490 33.26 8.62 -8.96
C LEU A 490 32.52 8.44 -7.62
N SER A 491 31.70 9.42 -7.27
CA SER A 491 30.60 9.16 -6.35
C SER A 491 29.60 8.19 -6.97
N LEU A 492 28.92 7.39 -6.15
CA LEU A 492 27.90 6.47 -6.66
C LEU A 492 26.77 7.24 -7.38
N THR A 493 26.29 8.34 -6.81
CA THR A 493 25.25 9.18 -7.40
C THR A 493 25.64 9.66 -8.81
N GLN A 494 26.86 10.12 -8.97
CA GLN A 494 27.34 10.59 -10.29
C GLN A 494 27.47 9.45 -11.31
N ALA A 495 27.92 8.28 -10.87
CA ALA A 495 28.03 7.11 -11.73
C ALA A 495 26.65 6.67 -12.24
N LEU A 496 25.63 6.64 -11.38
CA LEU A 496 24.27 6.26 -11.74
C LEU A 496 23.62 7.26 -12.70
N ARG A 497 23.85 8.57 -12.52
CA ARG A 497 23.29 9.64 -13.38
C ARG A 497 23.72 9.52 -14.85
N TYR A 498 24.97 9.11 -15.09
CA TYR A 498 25.56 9.03 -16.43
C TYR A 498 25.85 7.60 -16.87
N ALA A 499 25.20 6.63 -16.25
CA ALA A 499 25.28 5.24 -16.68
C ALA A 499 24.72 5.07 -18.11
N TYR A 500 25.27 4.11 -18.84
CA TYR A 500 24.86 3.84 -20.19
C TYR A 500 24.88 2.33 -20.51
N ALA A 501 24.17 1.94 -21.56
CA ALA A 501 24.03 0.55 -21.94
C ALA A 501 25.40 -0.15 -22.15
N GLY A 502 25.63 -1.23 -21.43
CA GLY A 502 26.86 -2.00 -21.40
C GLY A 502 27.93 -1.52 -20.41
N GLN A 503 27.62 -0.51 -19.58
CA GLN A 503 28.54 -0.04 -18.55
C GLN A 503 28.48 -0.91 -17.30
N THR A 504 29.65 -1.14 -16.70
CA THR A 504 29.78 -1.75 -15.37
C THR A 504 30.28 -0.72 -14.37
N ILE A 505 29.52 -0.54 -13.29
CA ILE A 505 29.86 0.29 -12.12
C ILE A 505 30.29 -0.64 -11.00
N VAL A 506 31.55 -0.56 -10.60
CA VAL A 506 32.15 -1.43 -9.57
C VAL A 506 32.22 -0.67 -8.26
N MET A 507 31.52 -1.18 -7.24
CA MET A 507 31.47 -0.60 -5.90
C MET A 507 32.59 -1.14 -5.01
N ALA A 508 33.47 -0.29 -4.52
CA ALA A 508 34.40 -0.68 -3.47
C ALA A 508 33.67 -1.01 -2.16
N PRO A 509 34.22 -1.93 -1.32
CA PRO A 509 33.68 -2.17 0.02
C PRO A 509 33.66 -0.90 0.85
N GLY A 510 32.65 -0.78 1.71
CA GLY A 510 32.46 0.33 2.63
C GLY A 510 31.03 0.82 2.71
N THR A 511 30.78 1.82 3.54
CA THR A 511 29.44 2.37 3.76
C THR A 511 29.22 3.63 2.93
N TYR A 512 28.27 3.55 2.01
CA TYR A 512 27.78 4.67 1.20
C TYR A 512 26.57 5.26 1.93
N SER A 513 26.71 6.45 2.46
CA SER A 513 25.70 7.09 3.30
C SER A 513 24.85 8.08 2.53
N PHE A 514 23.54 7.99 2.69
CA PHE A 514 22.56 8.84 2.03
C PHE A 514 21.56 9.39 3.05
N GLU A 515 21.38 10.72 3.08
CA GLU A 515 20.31 11.36 3.84
C GLU A 515 18.99 11.47 3.05
N ARG A 516 19.05 11.20 1.77
CA ARG A 516 17.93 11.16 0.83
C ARG A 516 17.91 9.82 0.10
N GLY A 517 16.84 9.53 -0.63
CA GLY A 517 16.76 8.34 -1.48
C GLY A 517 17.83 8.34 -2.58
N LEU A 518 18.19 7.15 -3.03
CA LEU A 518 19.06 6.91 -4.16
C LEU A 518 18.21 6.40 -5.34
N THR A 519 18.20 7.13 -6.45
CA THR A 519 17.35 6.78 -7.59
C THR A 519 18.19 6.46 -8.83
N ILE A 520 17.86 5.34 -9.47
CA ILE A 520 18.22 5.10 -10.88
C ILE A 520 17.02 5.59 -11.69
N PRO A 521 17.13 6.78 -12.32
CA PRO A 521 15.98 7.46 -12.87
C PRO A 521 15.49 6.79 -14.15
N LYS A 522 14.23 7.04 -14.51
CA LYS A 522 13.65 6.57 -15.77
C LYS A 522 14.47 7.08 -16.97
N GLY A 523 14.66 6.21 -17.98
CA GLY A 523 15.39 6.53 -19.20
C GLY A 523 16.90 6.21 -19.16
N VAL A 524 17.48 5.86 -18.00
CA VAL A 524 18.87 5.38 -17.91
C VAL A 524 18.88 3.85 -18.12
N ASN A 525 18.50 3.42 -19.31
CA ASN A 525 18.27 2.00 -19.60
C ASN A 525 19.50 1.30 -20.18
N GLY A 526 19.68 0.05 -19.78
CA GLY A 526 20.46 -0.92 -20.55
C GLY A 526 19.65 -1.46 -21.73
N THR A 527 20.18 -2.46 -22.37
CA THR A 527 19.47 -3.31 -23.33
C THR A 527 19.74 -4.78 -22.98
N ARG A 528 18.97 -5.68 -23.57
CA ARG A 528 19.16 -7.11 -23.37
C ARG A 528 20.60 -7.54 -23.68
N GLU A 529 21.17 -7.03 -24.78
CA GLU A 529 22.54 -7.35 -25.24
C GLU A 529 23.61 -6.58 -24.45
N ASN A 530 23.26 -5.44 -23.91
CA ASN A 530 24.15 -4.53 -23.20
C ASN A 530 23.51 -4.01 -21.91
N PRO A 531 23.30 -4.86 -20.89
CA PRO A 531 22.75 -4.42 -19.61
C PRO A 531 23.72 -3.46 -18.90
N ILE A 532 23.18 -2.60 -18.04
CA ILE A 532 23.99 -1.80 -17.13
C ILE A 532 24.17 -2.57 -15.84
N GLN A 533 25.37 -2.55 -15.26
CA GLN A 533 25.67 -3.32 -14.07
C GLN A 533 26.15 -2.44 -12.92
N LEU A 534 25.61 -2.66 -11.74
CA LEU A 534 26.12 -2.12 -10.48
C LEU A 534 26.49 -3.31 -9.60
N ILE A 535 27.77 -3.55 -9.42
CA ILE A 535 28.28 -4.76 -8.78
C ILE A 535 29.28 -4.44 -7.67
N ALA A 536 29.27 -5.25 -6.62
CA ALA A 536 30.30 -5.19 -5.58
C ALA A 536 31.67 -5.65 -6.12
N GLU A 537 32.71 -4.96 -5.69
CA GLU A 537 34.08 -5.37 -5.96
C GLU A 537 34.44 -6.65 -5.16
N LYS A 538 34.91 -7.68 -5.83
CA LYS A 538 35.43 -8.86 -5.14
C LYS A 538 36.70 -8.51 -4.34
N ASN A 539 36.69 -8.87 -3.08
CA ASN A 539 37.84 -8.62 -2.20
C ASN A 539 38.12 -9.83 -1.29
N PRO A 540 39.41 -10.03 -0.85
CA PRO A 540 39.81 -11.22 -0.08
C PRO A 540 39.08 -11.35 1.28
N GLU A 541 38.55 -10.26 1.80
CA GLU A 541 37.90 -10.23 3.10
C GLU A 541 36.39 -10.45 3.00
N ASN A 542 35.85 -10.63 1.79
CA ASN A 542 34.43 -10.73 1.48
C ASN A 542 33.59 -9.58 2.07
N LYS A 543 34.16 -8.40 2.24
CA LYS A 543 33.47 -7.21 2.70
C LYS A 543 32.53 -6.70 1.60
N ARG A 544 31.29 -6.42 1.97
CA ARG A 544 30.26 -5.95 1.06
C ARG A 544 30.13 -4.42 1.12
N PRO A 545 29.87 -3.76 0.00
CA PRO A 545 29.37 -2.37 0.03
C PRO A 545 28.02 -2.31 0.75
N VAL A 546 27.78 -1.25 1.51
CA VAL A 546 26.52 -1.04 2.22
C VAL A 546 25.94 0.31 1.84
N LEU A 547 24.74 0.33 1.31
CA LEU A 547 23.95 1.55 1.12
C LEU A 547 23.17 1.82 2.40
N ASP A 548 23.55 2.83 3.16
CA ASP A 548 22.97 3.19 4.44
C ASP A 548 22.19 4.52 4.31
N PHE A 549 20.85 4.45 4.43
CA PHE A 549 19.95 5.58 4.30
C PHE A 549 19.69 6.33 5.61
N LYS A 550 20.43 6.05 6.66
CA LYS A 550 20.46 6.81 7.94
C LYS A 550 19.13 6.89 8.70
N GLY A 551 18.10 6.15 8.30
CA GLY A 551 16.75 6.28 8.83
C GLY A 551 15.98 7.51 8.34
N THR A 552 16.55 8.27 7.40
CA THR A 552 15.96 9.50 6.83
C THR A 552 15.81 9.46 5.32
N GLY A 553 16.61 8.66 4.62
CA GLY A 553 16.53 8.53 3.16
C GLY A 553 15.47 7.52 2.72
N ASN A 554 14.88 7.76 1.55
CA ASN A 554 13.78 6.95 1.01
C ASN A 554 14.21 5.59 0.40
N GLY A 555 15.39 5.07 0.77
CA GLY A 555 15.91 3.85 0.17
C GLY A 555 16.36 4.02 -1.28
N MET A 556 16.45 2.90 -2.01
CA MET A 556 16.87 2.87 -3.40
C MET A 556 15.68 2.57 -4.31
N THR A 557 15.50 3.36 -5.38
CA THR A 557 14.46 3.13 -6.39
C THR A 557 15.07 2.91 -7.76
N LEU A 558 14.66 1.84 -8.45
CA LEU A 558 15.07 1.47 -9.80
C LEU A 558 13.92 1.64 -10.78
N PHE A 559 13.86 2.78 -11.50
CA PHE A 559 12.85 3.02 -12.55
C PHE A 559 13.28 2.55 -13.94
N SER A 560 14.54 2.28 -14.12
CA SER A 560 15.12 1.91 -15.43
C SER A 560 15.05 0.41 -15.70
N HIS A 561 15.33 0.04 -16.95
CA HIS A 561 15.23 -1.31 -17.48
C HIS A 561 16.61 -1.91 -17.76
N TYR A 562 16.72 -3.25 -17.71
CA TYR A 562 17.94 -4.00 -18.02
C TYR A 562 19.12 -3.60 -17.15
N TRP A 563 18.89 -3.50 -15.84
CA TRP A 563 19.95 -3.35 -14.84
C TRP A 563 20.27 -4.67 -14.15
N GLY A 564 21.55 -4.92 -13.90
CA GLY A 564 22.04 -5.95 -13.00
C GLY A 564 22.56 -5.31 -11.72
N LEU A 565 21.94 -5.58 -10.58
CA LEU A 565 22.38 -5.16 -9.26
C LEU A 565 22.92 -6.38 -8.50
N ARG A 566 24.19 -6.36 -8.03
CA ARG A 566 24.78 -7.57 -7.43
C ARG A 566 25.70 -7.28 -6.25
N GLY A 567 25.51 -8.02 -5.15
CA GLY A 567 26.53 -8.27 -4.14
C GLY A 567 26.70 -7.20 -3.07
N PHE A 568 25.75 -6.29 -2.87
CA PHE A 568 25.81 -5.24 -1.85
C PHE A 568 24.59 -5.27 -0.90
N ASP A 569 24.66 -4.49 0.16
CA ASP A 569 23.65 -4.42 1.20
C ASP A 569 22.88 -3.09 1.14
N ILE A 570 21.60 -3.12 1.54
CA ILE A 570 20.70 -1.96 1.60
C ILE A 570 20.06 -1.91 2.98
N THR A 571 20.22 -0.79 3.69
CA THR A 571 19.74 -0.69 5.07
C THR A 571 19.30 0.71 5.48
N ASN A 572 18.52 0.77 6.55
CA ASN A 572 18.10 2.00 7.24
C ASN A 572 17.34 3.00 6.34
N SER A 573 16.46 2.55 5.47
CA SER A 573 15.51 3.47 4.84
C SER A 573 14.60 4.13 5.90
N ALA A 574 14.05 5.30 5.61
CA ALA A 574 13.13 6.00 6.50
C ALA A 574 11.87 5.15 6.79
N ALA A 575 11.13 5.52 7.84
CA ALA A 575 9.83 4.91 8.14
C ALA A 575 8.92 4.95 6.91
N MET A 576 8.18 3.87 6.67
CA MET A 576 7.30 3.66 5.52
C MET A 576 8.02 3.64 4.16
N GLN A 577 9.35 3.65 4.11
CA GLN A 577 10.12 3.60 2.88
C GLN A 577 10.78 2.24 2.67
N LYS A 578 10.69 1.72 1.44
CA LYS A 578 11.26 0.45 1.04
C LYS A 578 12.80 0.50 1.08
N GLY A 579 13.45 -0.64 1.28
CA GLY A 579 14.90 -0.75 1.07
C GLY A 579 15.26 -0.59 -0.41
N LEU A 580 14.70 -1.46 -1.26
CA LEU A 580 14.81 -1.38 -2.72
C LEU A 580 13.42 -1.49 -3.34
N GLN A 581 13.02 -0.47 -4.09
CA GLN A 581 11.85 -0.51 -4.95
C GLN A 581 12.26 -0.70 -6.41
N ILE A 582 11.65 -1.65 -7.10
CA ILE A 582 11.88 -1.96 -8.51
C ILE A 582 10.60 -1.58 -9.26
N SER A 583 10.70 -0.53 -10.08
CA SER A 583 9.61 -0.02 -10.93
C SER A 583 9.94 -0.08 -12.42
N GLY A 584 11.09 -0.65 -12.77
CA GLY A 584 11.51 -0.93 -14.15
C GLY A 584 11.32 -2.39 -14.53
N ASN A 585 11.67 -2.74 -15.76
CA ASN A 585 11.47 -4.07 -16.33
C ASN A 585 12.81 -4.75 -16.67
N HIS A 586 12.79 -6.09 -16.72
CA HIS A 586 13.93 -6.91 -17.17
C HIS A 586 15.20 -6.70 -16.32
N ASN A 587 15.05 -6.42 -15.04
CA ASN A 587 16.17 -6.23 -14.14
C ASN A 587 16.58 -7.54 -13.45
N LEU A 588 17.85 -7.70 -13.16
CA LEU A 588 18.40 -8.77 -12.32
C LEU A 588 18.88 -8.18 -11.00
N ILE A 589 18.33 -8.65 -9.90
CA ILE A 589 18.72 -8.31 -8.53
C ILE A 589 19.29 -9.55 -7.89
N GLU A 590 20.61 -9.60 -7.70
CA GLU A 590 21.29 -10.83 -7.29
C GLU A 590 22.17 -10.60 -6.06
N GLU A 591 22.09 -11.51 -5.08
CA GLU A 591 22.92 -11.47 -3.87
C GLU A 591 22.83 -10.13 -3.11
N ILE A 592 21.66 -9.50 -3.08
CA ILE A 592 21.39 -8.30 -2.27
C ILE A 592 20.90 -8.73 -0.87
N HIS A 593 21.43 -8.07 0.17
CA HIS A 593 20.86 -8.15 1.50
C HIS A 593 20.10 -6.84 1.79
N ALA A 594 18.81 -6.93 2.09
CA ALA A 594 17.99 -5.78 2.49
C ALA A 594 17.53 -5.97 3.92
N TYR A 595 17.94 -5.08 4.83
CA TYR A 595 17.66 -5.27 6.24
C TYR A 595 17.50 -3.96 7.01
N ARG A 596 16.64 -4.00 8.05
CA ARG A 596 16.36 -2.86 8.94
C ARG A 596 15.88 -1.62 8.20
N ASN A 597 15.12 -1.85 7.14
CA ASN A 597 14.46 -0.79 6.40
C ASN A 597 13.11 -0.46 7.04
N GLY A 598 12.62 0.76 6.81
CA GLY A 598 11.40 1.27 7.42
C GLY A 598 10.10 0.74 6.79
N ASN A 599 10.17 -0.15 5.82
CA ASN A 599 9.08 -0.87 5.16
C ASN A 599 9.69 -2.11 4.47
N THR A 600 9.02 -2.70 3.48
CA THR A 600 9.48 -3.88 2.74
C THR A 600 10.94 -3.79 2.30
N GLY A 601 11.70 -4.88 2.48
CA GLY A 601 13.12 -4.91 2.12
C GLY A 601 13.35 -4.78 0.62
N ILE A 602 12.70 -5.63 -0.22
CA ILE A 602 12.75 -5.55 -1.70
C ILE A 602 11.33 -5.67 -2.24
N GLN A 603 10.85 -4.62 -2.90
CA GLN A 603 9.51 -4.57 -3.48
C GLN A 603 9.55 -4.32 -4.98
N ILE A 604 8.72 -5.05 -5.73
CA ILE A 604 8.40 -4.78 -7.13
C ILE A 604 7.01 -4.16 -7.14
N SER A 605 6.89 -2.92 -7.62
CA SER A 605 5.61 -2.23 -7.82
C SER A 605 5.77 -1.03 -8.74
N GLY A 606 4.72 -0.73 -9.50
CA GLY A 606 4.60 0.43 -10.38
C GLY A 606 3.67 1.51 -9.79
N SER A 607 3.01 2.25 -10.65
CA SER A 607 2.01 3.25 -10.30
C SER A 607 0.61 2.77 -10.66
N SER A 608 -0.36 2.98 -9.77
CA SER A 608 -1.78 2.72 -10.04
C SER A 608 -2.37 3.63 -11.13
N ASN A 609 -1.71 4.75 -11.42
CA ASN A 609 -2.10 5.65 -12.50
C ASN A 609 -1.69 5.14 -13.88
N ASP A 610 -0.77 4.16 -13.93
CA ASP A 610 -0.31 3.57 -15.17
C ASP A 610 -1.16 2.31 -15.50
N PRO A 611 -1.39 2.00 -16.79
CA PRO A 611 -2.09 0.79 -17.16
C PRO A 611 -1.24 -0.45 -16.90
N PHE A 612 -1.89 -1.62 -16.83
CA PHE A 612 -1.25 -2.91 -16.54
C PHE A 612 0.00 -3.18 -17.39
N GLU A 613 -0.02 -2.82 -18.67
CA GLU A 613 1.08 -3.03 -19.61
C GLU A 613 2.33 -2.19 -19.32
N ALA A 614 2.18 -1.14 -18.51
CA ALA A 614 3.28 -0.28 -18.07
C ALA A 614 3.82 -0.65 -16.68
N TRP A 615 3.18 -1.61 -16.00
CA TRP A 615 3.63 -2.06 -14.69
C TRP A 615 4.93 -2.87 -14.76
N PRO A 616 5.76 -2.85 -13.70
CA PRO A 616 7.04 -3.56 -13.69
C PRO A 616 6.88 -5.06 -13.92
N ALA A 617 7.59 -5.55 -14.93
CA ALA A 617 7.49 -6.91 -15.45
C ALA A 617 8.86 -7.52 -15.72
N HIS A 618 8.91 -8.87 -15.76
CA HIS A 618 10.12 -9.61 -16.13
C HIS A 618 11.35 -9.25 -15.28
N ASN A 619 11.19 -9.07 -13.97
CA ASN A 619 12.29 -8.87 -13.04
C ASN A 619 12.65 -10.19 -12.35
N LEU A 620 13.95 -10.46 -12.18
CA LEU A 620 14.47 -11.61 -11.45
C LEU A 620 15.18 -11.16 -10.17
N VAL A 621 14.64 -11.58 -9.02
CA VAL A 621 15.29 -11.43 -7.71
C VAL A 621 15.87 -12.78 -7.32
N LYS A 622 17.22 -12.88 -7.30
CA LYS A 622 17.93 -14.15 -7.16
C LYS A 622 18.90 -14.14 -6.00
N ASN A 623 18.88 -15.19 -5.20
CA ASN A 623 19.80 -15.38 -4.07
C ASN A 623 19.87 -14.19 -3.11
N CYS A 624 18.80 -13.40 -3.01
CA CYS A 624 18.70 -12.26 -2.11
C CYS A 624 18.27 -12.71 -0.70
N THR A 625 18.62 -11.91 0.31
CA THR A 625 18.20 -12.12 1.69
C THR A 625 17.58 -10.85 2.24
N SER A 626 16.37 -10.95 2.78
CA SER A 626 15.66 -9.80 3.35
C SER A 626 15.23 -10.09 4.77
N PHE A 627 15.64 -9.24 5.74
CA PHE A 627 15.43 -9.55 7.14
C PHE A 627 15.37 -8.31 8.04
N GLU A 628 14.71 -8.45 9.16
CA GLU A 628 14.56 -7.41 10.18
C GLU A 628 14.05 -6.07 9.61
N ASN A 629 13.24 -6.08 8.56
CA ASN A 629 12.58 -4.89 8.07
C ASN A 629 11.32 -4.63 8.90
N ALA A 630 11.05 -3.36 9.22
CA ALA A 630 9.87 -3.03 10.02
C ALA A 630 9.42 -1.58 9.81
N ASP A 631 8.15 -1.43 9.55
CA ASP A 631 7.44 -0.16 9.61
C ASP A 631 6.92 0.12 11.03
N PRO A 632 6.55 1.34 11.36
CA PRO A 632 6.04 1.68 12.69
C PRO A 632 4.76 0.94 13.10
N GLY A 633 3.97 0.49 12.12
CA GLY A 633 2.72 -0.22 12.33
C GLY A 633 2.86 -1.74 12.40
N PHE A 634 3.98 -2.30 11.97
CA PHE A 634 4.23 -3.74 11.80
C PHE A 634 3.27 -4.41 10.81
N GLU A 635 2.76 -3.68 9.81
CA GLU A 635 1.70 -4.15 8.91
C GLU A 635 2.09 -4.12 7.42
N ASP A 636 3.23 -3.48 7.07
CA ASP A 636 3.63 -3.24 5.69
C ASP A 636 5.07 -3.68 5.38
N ALA A 637 5.85 -4.04 6.38
CA ALA A 637 7.27 -4.35 6.20
C ALA A 637 7.51 -5.83 5.96
N ASP A 638 7.35 -6.23 4.70
CA ASP A 638 7.64 -7.58 4.25
C ASP A 638 9.13 -7.82 4.01
N GLY A 639 9.54 -9.06 3.90
CA GLY A 639 10.85 -9.40 3.36
C GLY A 639 10.93 -9.04 1.88
N PHE A 640 10.02 -9.62 1.10
CA PHE A 640 9.86 -9.39 -0.33
C PHE A 640 8.41 -9.12 -0.66
N ALA A 641 8.17 -8.23 -1.62
CA ALA A 641 6.85 -8.03 -2.16
C ALA A 641 6.87 -7.88 -3.68
N ALA A 642 5.85 -8.40 -4.33
CA ALA A 642 5.49 -8.09 -5.70
C ALA A 642 3.98 -7.90 -5.71
N LYS A 643 3.54 -6.67 -5.45
CA LYS A 643 2.15 -6.40 -5.06
C LYS A 643 1.57 -5.16 -5.71
N LEU A 644 0.25 -5.07 -5.72
CA LEU A 644 -0.58 -3.93 -6.11
C LEU A 644 -0.56 -3.62 -7.61
N THR A 645 0.61 -3.37 -8.19
CA THR A 645 0.78 -2.86 -9.56
C THR A 645 1.99 -3.51 -10.21
N ILE A 646 1.89 -4.78 -10.53
CA ILE A 646 2.95 -5.54 -11.22
C ILE A 646 2.44 -6.22 -12.48
N GLY A 647 3.26 -6.24 -13.52
CA GLY A 647 3.06 -6.99 -14.76
C GLY A 647 3.57 -8.42 -14.66
N GLU A 648 3.55 -9.12 -15.78
CA GLU A 648 3.89 -10.53 -15.88
C GLU A 648 5.40 -10.83 -15.73
N GLY A 649 5.73 -12.07 -15.40
CA GLY A 649 7.09 -12.62 -15.49
C GLY A 649 8.06 -12.22 -14.39
N ASN A 650 7.59 -11.72 -13.25
CA ASN A 650 8.45 -11.46 -12.10
C ASN A 650 8.76 -12.76 -11.35
N VAL A 651 10.02 -12.99 -11.00
CA VAL A 651 10.50 -14.24 -10.38
C VAL A 651 11.37 -13.96 -9.15
N PHE A 652 11.13 -14.70 -8.07
CA PHE A 652 12.04 -14.82 -6.92
C PHE A 652 12.62 -16.23 -6.91
N ASP A 653 13.95 -16.36 -6.94
CA ASP A 653 14.64 -17.65 -6.95
C ASP A 653 15.75 -17.70 -5.91
N GLY A 654 15.72 -18.66 -5.01
CA GLY A 654 16.76 -18.85 -4.00
C GLY A 654 16.80 -17.73 -2.94
N CYS A 655 15.67 -17.10 -2.63
CA CYS A 655 15.59 -15.98 -1.70
C CYS A 655 15.25 -16.43 -0.27
N ILE A 656 15.72 -15.66 0.72
CA ILE A 656 15.49 -15.94 2.15
C ILE A 656 14.86 -14.70 2.80
N ALA A 657 13.71 -14.88 3.46
CA ALA A 657 13.04 -13.85 4.26
C ALA A 657 12.90 -14.30 5.71
N TYR A 658 13.38 -13.49 6.66
CA TYR A 658 13.22 -13.83 8.09
C TYR A 658 13.20 -12.60 8.98
N HIS A 659 12.46 -12.72 10.10
CA HIS A 659 12.33 -11.67 11.11
C HIS A 659 11.89 -10.32 10.55
N ASN A 660 11.09 -10.32 9.46
CA ASN A 660 10.43 -9.11 9.01
C ASN A 660 9.18 -8.87 9.86
N ALA A 661 8.83 -7.62 10.08
CA ALA A 661 7.73 -7.24 10.96
C ALA A 661 6.38 -7.73 10.46
N ASP A 662 6.18 -7.79 9.15
CA ASP A 662 4.99 -8.35 8.53
C ASP A 662 5.31 -9.70 7.86
N ASP A 663 5.07 -9.87 6.59
CA ASP A 663 5.15 -11.16 5.90
C ASP A 663 6.57 -11.47 5.37
N GLY A 664 6.86 -12.72 5.09
CA GLY A 664 8.07 -13.10 4.35
C GLY A 664 7.97 -12.69 2.89
N TRP A 665 6.85 -13.01 2.22
CA TRP A 665 6.44 -12.53 0.91
C TRP A 665 5.02 -12.00 0.96
N ASP A 666 4.77 -10.89 0.23
CA ASP A 666 3.44 -10.36 0.00
C ASP A 666 3.18 -10.14 -1.51
N LEU A 667 2.19 -10.87 -2.04
CA LEU A 667 1.70 -10.76 -3.41
C LEU A 667 0.29 -10.17 -3.47
N PHE A 668 0.01 -9.20 -2.61
CA PHE A 668 -1.32 -8.64 -2.46
C PHE A 668 -1.80 -7.92 -3.73
N ALA A 669 -3.01 -8.22 -4.16
CA ALA A 669 -3.77 -7.48 -5.15
C ALA A 669 -4.99 -6.84 -4.49
N LYS A 670 -5.40 -5.67 -4.95
CA LYS A 670 -6.56 -4.95 -4.43
C LYS A 670 -7.56 -4.60 -5.54
N ASN A 671 -8.83 -4.48 -5.13
CA ASN A 671 -9.93 -4.32 -6.08
C ASN A 671 -9.81 -3.06 -6.95
N GLU A 672 -9.24 -1.98 -6.42
CA GLU A 672 -9.08 -0.72 -7.14
C GLU A 672 -8.18 -0.83 -8.37
N THR A 673 -7.14 -1.66 -8.27
CA THR A 673 -6.20 -1.89 -9.38
C THR A 673 -6.48 -3.20 -10.13
N GLY A 674 -7.26 -4.10 -9.53
CA GLY A 674 -7.56 -5.41 -10.09
C GLY A 674 -6.45 -6.44 -9.90
N SER A 675 -6.54 -7.54 -10.65
CA SER A 675 -5.56 -8.61 -10.64
C SER A 675 -4.19 -8.13 -11.12
N ILE A 676 -3.14 -8.67 -10.49
CA ILE A 676 -1.74 -8.39 -10.82
C ILE A 676 -1.15 -9.53 -11.69
N GLY A 677 -0.02 -9.26 -12.33
CA GLY A 677 0.69 -10.24 -13.15
C GLY A 677 1.18 -11.44 -12.35
N LYS A 678 1.33 -12.59 -13.02
CA LYS A 678 1.81 -13.82 -12.41
C LYS A 678 3.23 -13.65 -11.84
N VAL A 679 3.40 -14.12 -10.60
CA VAL A 679 4.70 -14.19 -9.90
C VAL A 679 5.07 -15.66 -9.66
N ILE A 680 6.35 -15.98 -9.82
CA ILE A 680 6.91 -17.28 -9.46
C ILE A 680 7.87 -17.09 -8.29
N ILE A 681 7.65 -17.82 -7.19
CA ILE A 681 8.57 -17.95 -6.06
C ILE A 681 9.10 -19.37 -6.04
N LYS A 682 10.41 -19.54 -6.10
CA LYS A 682 10.99 -20.89 -6.11
C LYS A 682 12.28 -20.99 -5.30
N ASN A 683 12.60 -22.19 -4.85
CA ASN A 683 13.82 -22.50 -4.09
C ASN A 683 14.04 -21.56 -2.90
N SER A 684 12.95 -21.05 -2.28
CA SER A 684 12.99 -19.94 -1.33
C SER A 684 12.60 -20.38 0.08
N VAL A 685 13.01 -19.60 1.08
CA VAL A 685 12.75 -19.92 2.48
C VAL A 685 12.19 -18.69 3.21
N ALA A 686 11.04 -18.86 3.88
CA ALA A 686 10.40 -17.86 4.75
C ALA A 686 10.33 -18.36 6.18
N TYR A 687 10.95 -17.69 7.16
CA TYR A 687 10.88 -18.14 8.53
C TYR A 687 10.91 -17.02 9.55
N ARG A 688 10.17 -17.22 10.66
CA ARG A 688 10.13 -16.28 11.80
C ARG A 688 9.75 -14.85 11.40
N ASN A 689 8.90 -14.69 10.41
CA ASN A 689 8.32 -13.39 10.08
C ASN A 689 7.13 -13.08 11.01
N GLY A 690 6.77 -11.82 11.15
CA GLY A 690 5.73 -11.29 12.04
C GLY A 690 6.27 -10.55 13.24
N TRP A 691 7.58 -10.58 13.50
CA TRP A 691 8.24 -9.82 14.56
C TRP A 691 9.72 -9.62 14.28
N VAL A 692 10.29 -8.59 14.88
CA VAL A 692 11.73 -8.29 14.79
C VAL A 692 12.38 -8.49 16.16
N PRO A 693 13.49 -9.24 16.27
CA PRO A 693 14.17 -9.47 17.54
C PRO A 693 14.60 -8.17 18.22
N GLY A 694 14.19 -8.00 19.48
CA GLY A 694 14.53 -6.83 20.30
C GLY A 694 13.68 -5.58 20.04
N ILE A 695 12.72 -5.65 19.13
CA ILE A 695 11.72 -4.60 18.90
C ILE A 695 10.37 -5.11 19.40
N GLU A 696 9.61 -4.26 20.08
CA GLU A 696 8.26 -4.59 20.58
C GLU A 696 7.26 -4.33 19.46
N GLY A 697 6.47 -5.34 19.12
CA GLY A 697 5.43 -5.30 18.08
C GLY A 697 5.34 -6.62 17.33
N GLU A 698 4.18 -6.90 16.78
CA GLU A 698 3.89 -8.09 15.96
C GLU A 698 2.97 -7.67 14.82
N GLY A 699 3.27 -8.15 13.59
CA GLY A 699 2.46 -7.97 12.39
C GLY A 699 1.64 -9.19 12.01
N ASN A 700 1.29 -9.34 10.73
CA ASN A 700 0.53 -10.51 10.27
C ASN A 700 1.36 -11.79 10.29
N GLY A 701 2.61 -11.72 9.86
CA GLY A 701 3.59 -12.77 10.03
C GLY A 701 3.32 -14.05 9.25
N ASN A 702 2.90 -13.94 7.99
CA ASN A 702 2.82 -15.09 7.12
C ASN A 702 4.18 -15.39 6.48
N GLY A 703 4.42 -16.63 6.10
CA GLY A 703 5.62 -16.99 5.35
C GLY A 703 5.53 -16.53 3.89
N PHE A 704 4.57 -17.12 3.15
CA PHE A 704 4.27 -16.77 1.76
C PHE A 704 2.79 -16.38 1.65
N LYS A 705 2.52 -15.10 1.54
CA LYS A 705 1.17 -14.54 1.30
C LYS A 705 1.01 -14.34 -0.20
N MET A 706 0.18 -15.21 -0.83
CA MET A 706 0.18 -15.44 -2.26
C MET A 706 -0.91 -14.67 -3.02
N GLY A 707 -1.64 -13.73 -2.39
CA GLY A 707 -2.71 -13.02 -3.07
C GLY A 707 -3.50 -12.11 -2.15
N GLY A 708 -4.69 -11.69 -2.56
CA GLY A 708 -5.59 -10.84 -1.77
C GLY A 708 -6.90 -10.50 -2.46
N SER A 709 -7.84 -9.96 -1.69
CA SER A 709 -9.11 -9.36 -2.16
C SER A 709 -9.98 -10.29 -3.02
N SER A 710 -9.82 -11.60 -2.89
CA SER A 710 -10.49 -12.62 -3.72
C SER A 710 -10.23 -12.45 -5.24
N LEU A 711 -9.15 -11.80 -5.60
CA LEU A 711 -8.75 -11.61 -6.99
C LEU A 711 -7.98 -12.81 -7.52
N THR A 712 -8.09 -13.02 -8.82
CA THR A 712 -7.33 -14.04 -9.55
C THR A 712 -5.84 -13.68 -9.54
N GLY A 713 -5.00 -14.64 -9.12
CA GLY A 713 -3.54 -14.51 -9.14
C GLY A 713 -2.91 -15.90 -9.32
N PRO A 714 -2.63 -16.35 -10.57
CA PRO A 714 -2.05 -17.67 -10.84
C PRO A 714 -0.57 -17.71 -10.44
N HIS A 715 -0.28 -17.19 -9.24
CA HIS A 715 1.05 -17.19 -8.67
C HIS A 715 1.51 -18.60 -8.33
N GLU A 716 2.80 -18.84 -8.49
CA GLU A 716 3.38 -20.16 -8.23
C GLU A 716 4.38 -20.12 -7.07
N LEU A 717 4.22 -21.07 -6.14
CA LEU A 717 5.21 -21.37 -5.10
C LEU A 717 5.78 -22.77 -5.37
N ILE A 718 7.09 -22.84 -5.64
CA ILE A 718 7.72 -24.09 -6.04
C ILE A 718 8.94 -24.36 -5.16
N ASN A 719 9.12 -25.59 -4.72
CA ASN A 719 10.30 -26.05 -3.98
C ASN A 719 10.73 -25.11 -2.85
N SER A 720 9.77 -24.67 -2.02
CA SER A 720 10.01 -23.64 -1.02
C SER A 720 9.68 -24.13 0.40
N LEU A 721 10.32 -23.55 1.40
CA LEU A 721 10.19 -23.93 2.80
C LEU A 721 9.70 -22.75 3.65
N SER A 722 8.63 -22.97 4.41
CA SER A 722 8.10 -22.00 5.37
C SER A 722 8.11 -22.58 6.78
N PHE A 723 8.71 -21.89 7.77
CA PHE A 723 8.69 -22.40 9.14
C PHE A 723 8.74 -21.33 10.22
N GLU A 724 8.12 -21.60 11.34
CA GLU A 724 8.09 -20.76 12.55
C GLU A 724 7.69 -19.30 12.28
N ASN A 725 6.90 -19.02 11.27
CA ASN A 725 6.30 -17.70 11.08
C ASN A 725 5.18 -17.49 12.12
N LEU A 726 4.91 -16.25 12.48
CA LEU A 726 3.95 -15.89 13.52
C LEU A 726 2.54 -16.42 13.23
N ALA A 727 2.11 -16.35 11.97
CA ALA A 727 0.79 -16.82 11.55
C ALA A 727 0.87 -18.01 10.60
N LYS A 728 0.61 -17.83 9.31
CA LYS A 728 0.47 -18.91 8.35
C LYS A 728 1.79 -19.18 7.61
N GLY A 729 2.01 -20.42 7.21
CA GLY A 729 3.19 -20.76 6.42
C GLY A 729 3.02 -20.43 4.95
N ILE A 730 1.98 -20.96 4.33
CA ILE A 730 1.56 -20.72 2.95
C ILE A 730 0.12 -20.24 3.02
N ASP A 731 -0.13 -19.02 2.54
CA ASP A 731 -1.42 -18.34 2.66
C ASP A 731 -1.90 -17.81 1.31
N SER A 732 -3.08 -18.26 0.85
CA SER A 732 -3.71 -17.66 -0.32
C SER A 732 -4.20 -16.23 -0.06
N ASN A 733 -4.37 -15.86 1.19
CA ASN A 733 -4.93 -14.57 1.62
C ASN A 733 -6.18 -14.17 0.83
N SER A 734 -7.09 -15.12 0.65
CA SER A 734 -8.29 -15.04 -0.20
C SER A 734 -8.05 -14.91 -1.73
N GLY A 735 -6.83 -14.77 -2.21
CA GLY A 735 -6.53 -14.84 -3.65
C GLY A 735 -6.91 -16.19 -4.24
N THR A 736 -7.21 -16.23 -5.54
CA THR A 736 -7.64 -17.46 -6.25
C THR A 736 -6.59 -17.95 -7.25
N ASP A 737 -6.73 -19.15 -7.75
CA ASP A 737 -5.90 -19.76 -8.82
C ASP A 737 -4.43 -20.01 -8.46
N ILE A 738 -4.10 -19.99 -7.18
CA ILE A 738 -2.72 -20.16 -6.68
C ILE A 738 -2.24 -21.59 -6.85
N ILE A 739 -0.98 -21.73 -7.25
CA ILE A 739 -0.31 -23.00 -7.53
C ILE A 739 0.81 -23.22 -6.52
N VAL A 740 0.79 -24.36 -5.81
CA VAL A 740 1.83 -24.72 -4.84
C VAL A 740 2.38 -26.11 -5.17
N ASN A 741 3.69 -26.18 -5.48
CA ASN A 741 4.34 -27.43 -5.84
C ASN A 741 5.56 -27.72 -4.97
N SER A 742 5.76 -28.98 -4.60
CA SER A 742 6.96 -29.49 -3.92
C SER A 742 7.42 -28.64 -2.74
N SER A 743 6.50 -28.12 -1.94
CA SER A 743 6.81 -27.16 -0.89
C SER A 743 6.55 -27.69 0.51
N THR A 744 7.32 -27.23 1.48
CA THR A 744 7.25 -27.66 2.87
C THR A 744 6.79 -26.51 3.75
N SER A 745 5.87 -26.80 4.67
CA SER A 745 5.42 -25.85 5.70
C SER A 745 5.48 -26.50 7.08
N PHE A 746 6.20 -25.85 8.02
CA PHE A 746 6.61 -26.48 9.26
C PHE A 746 6.46 -25.55 10.47
N ASN A 747 5.73 -26.00 11.49
CA ASN A 747 5.60 -25.33 12.80
C ASN A 747 5.24 -23.81 12.72
N ASN A 748 4.44 -23.39 11.78
CA ASN A 748 3.97 -22.00 11.77
C ASN A 748 2.90 -21.77 12.85
N GLY A 749 2.78 -20.55 13.35
CA GLY A 749 2.00 -20.20 14.54
C GLY A 749 0.50 -20.44 14.42
N SER A 750 -0.08 -20.37 13.21
CA SER A 750 -1.47 -20.74 12.95
C SER A 750 -1.55 -21.93 11.98
N TYR A 751 -1.91 -21.69 10.73
CA TYR A 751 -1.97 -22.75 9.71
C TYR A 751 -0.62 -22.95 9.02
N ASN A 752 -0.18 -24.18 8.80
CA ASN A 752 0.93 -24.40 7.89
C ASN A 752 0.51 -24.10 6.44
N VAL A 753 -0.71 -24.50 6.07
CA VAL A 753 -1.28 -24.26 4.74
C VAL A 753 -2.68 -23.68 4.87
N ALA A 754 -2.92 -22.55 4.23
CA ALA A 754 -4.20 -21.87 4.17
C ALA A 754 -4.54 -21.51 2.71
N LEU A 755 -5.36 -22.35 2.09
CA LEU A 755 -5.89 -22.15 0.74
C LEU A 755 -7.39 -21.88 0.85
N TYR A 756 -7.82 -20.67 0.68
CA TYR A 756 -9.21 -20.23 0.85
C TYR A 756 -9.46 -18.93 0.09
N THR A 757 -10.74 -18.70 -0.22
CA THR A 757 -11.22 -17.39 -0.69
C THR A 757 -12.44 -16.96 0.11
N SER A 758 -12.70 -15.66 0.15
CA SER A 758 -13.90 -15.09 0.77
C SER A 758 -15.06 -14.93 -0.22
N SER A 759 -14.80 -15.00 -1.52
CA SER A 759 -15.85 -14.89 -2.55
C SER A 759 -16.49 -16.23 -2.87
N ALA A 760 -17.73 -16.20 -3.35
CA ALA A 760 -18.45 -17.36 -3.87
C ALA A 760 -18.04 -17.74 -5.31
N GLY A 761 -16.94 -17.17 -5.83
CA GLY A 761 -16.45 -17.41 -7.18
C GLY A 761 -15.73 -18.75 -7.35
N ASN A 762 -15.41 -19.06 -8.60
CA ASN A 762 -14.61 -20.24 -8.94
C ASN A 762 -13.20 -20.06 -8.40
N THR A 763 -12.71 -21.08 -7.69
CA THR A 763 -11.35 -21.14 -7.19
C THR A 763 -10.70 -22.39 -7.71
N ASP A 764 -9.62 -22.24 -8.47
CA ASP A 764 -8.80 -23.33 -8.95
C ASP A 764 -7.44 -23.29 -8.26
N TYR A 765 -7.39 -23.74 -6.98
CA TYR A 765 -6.12 -24.00 -6.33
C TYR A 765 -5.50 -25.29 -6.85
N HIS A 766 -4.21 -25.22 -7.17
CA HIS A 766 -3.42 -26.40 -7.55
C HIS A 766 -2.35 -26.64 -6.50
N ALA A 767 -2.38 -27.82 -5.87
CA ALA A 767 -1.41 -28.20 -4.87
C ALA A 767 -0.90 -29.60 -5.12
N SER A 768 0.42 -29.77 -5.28
CA SER A 768 1.05 -31.07 -5.48
C SER A 768 2.42 -31.16 -4.83
N GLY A 769 2.66 -32.20 -4.05
CA GLY A 769 3.91 -32.39 -3.33
C GLY A 769 4.05 -31.52 -2.07
N ILE A 770 2.95 -31.13 -1.43
CA ILE A 770 3.00 -30.38 -0.18
C ILE A 770 3.37 -31.31 0.99
N LEU A 771 4.29 -30.86 1.83
CA LEU A 771 4.57 -31.46 3.14
C LEU A 771 4.25 -30.43 4.24
N SER A 772 3.11 -30.57 4.90
CA SER A 772 2.82 -29.87 6.15
C SER A 772 3.20 -30.73 7.34
N PHE A 773 4.03 -30.23 8.24
CA PHE A 773 4.52 -31.02 9.38
C PHE A 773 4.56 -30.20 10.66
N ARG A 774 4.31 -30.85 11.83
CA ARG A 774 4.45 -30.24 13.15
C ARG A 774 5.14 -31.16 14.13
N THR A 775 5.93 -30.58 15.02
CA THR A 775 6.58 -31.30 16.14
C THR A 775 5.81 -31.19 17.44
N GLU A 776 5.04 -30.11 17.62
CA GLU A 776 4.26 -29.82 18.81
C GLU A 776 2.81 -30.28 18.64
N ASN A 777 2.15 -30.60 19.75
CA ASN A 777 0.75 -30.99 19.78
C ASN A 777 -0.19 -29.80 19.65
N LEU A 778 0.04 -28.94 18.67
CA LEU A 778 -0.88 -27.85 18.36
C LEU A 778 -2.14 -28.45 17.75
N GLU A 779 -3.30 -28.10 18.30
CA GLU A 779 -4.61 -28.52 17.79
C GLU A 779 -5.04 -27.71 16.56
N MET A 780 -4.09 -27.32 15.74
CA MET A 780 -4.33 -26.53 14.55
C MET A 780 -4.37 -27.41 13.32
N ARG A 781 -5.50 -27.41 12.64
CA ARG A 781 -5.73 -28.03 11.34
C ARG A 781 -5.34 -27.09 10.23
N GLU A 782 -5.18 -27.59 9.03
CA GLU A 782 -5.02 -26.73 7.84
C GLU A 782 -6.32 -26.00 7.50
N GLN A 783 -6.20 -24.80 6.94
CA GLN A 783 -7.34 -24.07 6.43
C GLN A 783 -7.45 -24.28 4.91
N ILE A 784 -8.19 -25.30 4.51
CA ILE A 784 -8.42 -25.59 3.10
C ILE A 784 -9.93 -25.49 2.85
N ARG A 785 -10.32 -24.51 2.07
CA ARG A 785 -11.72 -24.24 1.71
C ARG A 785 -11.83 -24.01 0.21
N PRO A 786 -11.79 -25.08 -0.58
CA PRO A 786 -12.11 -24.98 -2.00
C PRO A 786 -13.60 -24.65 -2.11
N LEU A 787 -13.94 -23.53 -2.70
CA LEU A 787 -15.33 -23.13 -2.91
C LEU A 787 -15.95 -23.79 -4.14
N ASN A 788 -15.16 -24.26 -5.10
CA ASN A 788 -15.60 -25.08 -6.23
C ASN A 788 -14.52 -26.12 -6.60
N GLN A 789 -14.73 -27.26 -6.23
CA GLN A 789 -14.64 -28.62 -6.71
C GLN A 789 -13.63 -28.95 -7.82
N ASN A 790 -12.34 -28.81 -7.51
CA ASN A 790 -11.40 -29.83 -7.98
C ASN A 790 -10.66 -30.36 -6.76
N GLU A 791 -11.42 -31.07 -5.89
CA GLU A 791 -10.85 -31.70 -4.68
C GLU A 791 -9.62 -32.55 -5.03
N ASP A 792 -9.59 -33.19 -6.20
CA ASP A 792 -8.46 -33.95 -6.68
C ASP A 792 -7.18 -33.15 -6.86
N GLN A 793 -7.25 -31.85 -7.16
CA GLN A 793 -6.07 -31.01 -7.37
C GLN A 793 -5.45 -30.52 -6.06
N ILE A 794 -6.27 -30.31 -5.02
CA ILE A 794 -5.78 -29.93 -3.69
C ILE A 794 -5.38 -31.16 -2.88
N TYR A 795 -6.12 -32.25 -3.03
CA TYR A 795 -5.89 -33.51 -2.30
C TYR A 795 -5.12 -34.54 -3.14
N HIS A 796 -4.16 -34.09 -3.93
CA HIS A 796 -3.27 -35.00 -4.67
C HIS A 796 -2.57 -35.97 -3.71
N SER A 797 -2.32 -37.19 -4.14
CA SER A 797 -1.74 -38.29 -3.32
C SER A 797 -0.33 -38.00 -2.79
N LEU A 798 0.37 -37.01 -3.36
CA LEU A 798 1.65 -36.51 -2.87
C LEU A 798 1.52 -35.37 -1.85
N ASN A 799 0.31 -34.90 -1.52
CA ASN A 799 0.09 -33.89 -0.51
C ASN A 799 -0.10 -34.53 0.85
N TYR A 800 0.74 -34.15 1.79
CA TYR A 800 0.67 -34.57 3.18
C TYR A 800 0.32 -33.38 4.04
N TYR A 801 -0.93 -33.33 4.49
CA TYR A 801 -1.43 -32.27 5.35
C TYR A 801 -1.42 -32.70 6.82
N TRP A 802 -1.26 -31.73 7.73
CA TRP A 802 -1.31 -32.00 9.16
C TRP A 802 -2.73 -32.33 9.61
N ASN A 803 -2.89 -33.53 10.21
CA ASN A 803 -4.11 -33.95 10.85
C ASN A 803 -4.05 -33.64 12.35
N GLU A 804 -4.84 -32.67 12.81
CA GLU A 804 -4.83 -32.19 14.19
C GLU A 804 -5.31 -33.23 15.21
N ARG A 805 -6.07 -34.24 14.78
CA ARG A 805 -6.58 -35.33 15.64
C ARG A 805 -5.55 -36.43 15.84
N GLU A 806 -4.98 -36.87 14.74
CA GLU A 806 -4.02 -37.98 14.73
C GLU A 806 -2.58 -37.49 15.03
N LYS A 807 -2.34 -36.18 15.04
CA LYS A 807 -1.03 -35.53 15.27
C LYS A 807 0.05 -36.04 14.33
N GLN A 808 -0.29 -36.18 13.07
CA GLN A 808 0.57 -36.66 12.01
C GLN A 808 0.25 -35.99 10.68
N SER A 809 1.20 -36.01 9.77
CA SER A 809 1.00 -35.58 8.38
C SER A 809 0.57 -36.78 7.55
N GLU A 810 -0.57 -36.68 6.89
CA GLU A 810 -1.14 -37.75 6.11
C GLU A 810 -1.68 -37.31 4.77
N ASN A 811 -1.68 -38.20 3.79
CA ASN A 811 -2.29 -37.99 2.48
C ASN A 811 -3.69 -38.62 2.39
N THR A 812 -4.36 -38.41 1.28
CA THR A 812 -5.71 -38.94 1.00
C THR A 812 -5.79 -40.48 0.97
N LEU A 813 -4.67 -41.18 0.83
CA LEU A 813 -4.58 -42.63 0.86
C LEU A 813 -4.33 -43.19 2.28
N GLY A 814 -4.22 -42.31 3.28
CA GLY A 814 -3.91 -42.67 4.65
C GLY A 814 -2.43 -43.00 4.90
N HIS A 815 -1.55 -42.69 3.95
CA HIS A 815 -0.12 -42.81 4.18
C HIS A 815 0.36 -41.63 5.03
N THR A 816 1.32 -41.87 5.89
CA THR A 816 1.84 -40.85 6.84
C THR A 816 3.33 -40.66 6.67
N VAL A 817 3.80 -39.43 6.99
CA VAL A 817 5.21 -39.10 7.07
C VAL A 817 5.71 -39.28 8.51
N SER A 818 6.64 -40.22 8.71
CA SER A 818 7.28 -40.43 10.01
C SER A 818 8.42 -39.40 10.24
N LYS A 819 8.61 -39.00 11.52
CA LYS A 819 9.77 -38.22 11.93
C LYS A 819 11.10 -38.84 11.50
N ASP A 820 11.18 -40.16 11.46
CA ASP A 820 12.36 -40.93 11.06
C ASP A 820 12.71 -40.74 9.56
N TRP A 821 11.78 -40.27 8.74
CA TRP A 821 12.01 -39.97 7.33
C TRP A 821 12.76 -38.64 7.14
N ILE A 822 12.72 -37.74 8.14
CA ILE A 822 13.26 -36.40 8.06
C ILE A 822 14.69 -36.39 8.61
N GLU A 823 15.61 -35.72 7.92
CA GLU A 823 17.02 -35.61 8.32
C GLU A 823 17.19 -34.81 9.62
N SER A 824 16.54 -33.66 9.70
CA SER A 824 16.57 -32.79 10.87
C SER A 824 15.23 -32.07 11.07
N LEU A 825 14.80 -31.97 12.33
CA LEU A 825 13.67 -31.14 12.77
C LEU A 825 14.16 -29.94 13.60
N ASN A 826 15.47 -29.71 13.64
CA ASN A 826 16.07 -28.74 14.52
C ASN A 826 16.12 -27.36 13.82
N THR A 827 15.29 -26.45 14.30
CA THR A 827 15.26 -25.06 13.88
C THR A 827 16.19 -24.16 14.72
N CYS A 828 16.76 -24.71 15.80
CA CYS A 828 17.73 -24.00 16.62
C CYS A 828 19.11 -24.05 15.97
N SER A 829 19.68 -22.91 15.64
CA SER A 829 21.10 -22.83 15.31
C SER A 829 21.95 -23.24 16.52
N LYS A 830 23.06 -23.91 16.31
CA LYS A 830 24.16 -23.88 17.27
C LYS A 830 24.45 -22.41 17.55
N GLU A 831 24.76 -22.06 18.82
CA GLU A 831 24.93 -20.65 19.23
C GLU A 831 25.59 -19.78 18.16
N GLY A 832 24.81 -18.78 17.66
CA GLY A 832 25.23 -17.79 16.68
C GLY A 832 25.13 -18.18 15.21
N GLN A 833 24.58 -19.36 14.83
CA GLN A 833 24.35 -19.71 13.42
C GLN A 833 22.85 -19.62 13.09
N GLN A 834 22.54 -19.01 11.94
CA GLN A 834 21.18 -19.04 11.40
C GLN A 834 20.81 -20.47 10.99
N PRO A 835 19.53 -20.88 11.15
CA PRO A 835 19.07 -22.21 10.71
C PRO A 835 19.13 -22.41 9.20
N VAL A 836 19.21 -21.32 8.46
CA VAL A 836 19.32 -21.28 7.01
C VAL A 836 20.52 -20.44 6.63
N THR A 837 21.43 -20.99 5.82
CA THR A 837 22.62 -20.33 5.31
C THR A 837 22.70 -20.49 3.79
N ARG A 838 23.82 -20.12 3.19
CA ARG A 838 24.08 -20.35 1.77
C ARG A 838 25.33 -21.17 1.54
N TYR A 839 25.32 -21.97 0.48
CA TYR A 839 26.53 -22.55 -0.09
C TYR A 839 27.38 -21.47 -0.81
N GLU A 840 28.61 -21.78 -1.18
CA GLU A 840 29.51 -20.86 -1.90
C GLU A 840 28.93 -20.44 -3.28
N ASN A 841 28.11 -21.26 -3.88
CA ASN A 841 27.42 -20.97 -5.14
C ASN A 841 26.17 -20.12 -5.00
N GLY A 842 25.86 -19.64 -3.79
CA GLY A 842 24.70 -18.80 -3.47
C GLY A 842 23.40 -19.56 -3.19
N SER A 843 23.33 -20.88 -3.47
CA SER A 843 22.15 -21.69 -3.17
C SER A 843 21.89 -21.82 -1.66
N ILE A 844 20.65 -22.09 -1.30
CA ILE A 844 20.23 -22.17 0.11
C ILE A 844 20.67 -23.49 0.72
N HIS A 845 21.20 -23.42 1.95
CA HIS A 845 21.58 -24.54 2.79
C HIS A 845 20.72 -24.57 4.05
N VAL A 846 19.82 -25.54 4.15
CA VAL A 846 18.89 -25.71 5.27
C VAL A 846 19.41 -26.69 6.35
N HIS A 847 20.66 -27.14 6.27
CA HIS A 847 21.28 -28.04 7.25
C HIS A 847 20.45 -29.32 7.54
N GLY A 848 19.81 -29.86 6.52
CA GLY A 848 18.93 -31.04 6.64
C GLY A 848 17.55 -30.75 7.25
N LEU A 849 17.25 -29.51 7.63
CA LEU A 849 15.95 -29.13 8.19
C LEU A 849 14.82 -29.48 7.22
N MET A 850 13.89 -30.28 7.69
CA MET A 850 12.71 -30.77 6.93
C MET A 850 13.07 -31.48 5.61
N GLN A 851 14.34 -31.88 5.40
CA GLN A 851 14.72 -32.68 4.24
C GLN A 851 14.34 -34.15 4.44
N ILE A 852 13.59 -34.72 3.50
CA ILE A 852 13.29 -36.15 3.52
C ILE A 852 14.56 -36.92 3.08
N LYS A 853 14.94 -37.92 3.91
CA LYS A 853 16.10 -38.78 3.60
C LYS A 853 15.96 -39.44 2.22
N PRO A 854 17.03 -39.55 1.44
CA PRO A 854 16.96 -40.04 0.06
C PRO A 854 16.21 -41.37 -0.13
N GLY A 855 16.30 -42.27 0.83
CA GLY A 855 15.63 -43.55 0.77
C GLY A 855 14.10 -43.51 0.95
N ASN A 856 13.58 -42.40 1.42
CA ASN A 856 12.15 -42.17 1.68
C ASN A 856 11.54 -41.08 0.75
N ARG A 857 12.36 -40.51 -0.14
CA ARG A 857 11.88 -39.49 -1.05
C ARG A 857 10.85 -40.07 -2.01
N GLN A 858 9.70 -39.42 -2.12
CA GLN A 858 8.68 -39.70 -3.11
C GLN A 858 8.73 -38.60 -4.17
N THR A 859 9.04 -38.99 -5.40
CA THR A 859 9.15 -38.04 -6.55
C THR A 859 8.42 -38.65 -7.73
N GLU A 860 7.82 -37.79 -8.54
CA GLU A 860 7.27 -38.20 -9.82
C GLU A 860 8.18 -37.79 -10.98
N LYS A 861 7.94 -38.39 -12.16
CA LYS A 861 8.67 -38.01 -13.38
C LYS A 861 8.28 -36.64 -13.92
N GLU A 862 7.12 -36.17 -13.51
CA GLU A 862 6.61 -34.86 -13.86
C GLU A 862 7.56 -33.79 -13.33
N ARG A 863 7.81 -32.79 -14.13
CA ARG A 863 8.68 -31.65 -13.78
C ARG A 863 7.87 -30.36 -13.82
N VAL A 864 7.99 -29.58 -12.77
CA VAL A 864 7.41 -28.23 -12.69
C VAL A 864 8.57 -27.23 -12.71
N ASP A 865 8.58 -26.35 -13.67
CA ASP A 865 9.66 -25.36 -13.89
C ASP A 865 11.07 -25.99 -13.83
N GLY A 866 11.23 -27.12 -14.55
CA GLY A 866 12.50 -27.83 -14.58
C GLY A 866 12.82 -28.68 -13.33
N LEU A 867 12.07 -28.56 -12.23
CA LEU A 867 12.27 -29.32 -10.99
C LEU A 867 11.39 -30.55 -10.93
N PRO A 868 11.86 -31.69 -10.37
CA PRO A 868 11.04 -32.87 -10.20
C PRO A 868 9.95 -32.60 -9.14
N LEU A 869 8.73 -33.04 -9.41
CA LEU A 869 7.68 -32.99 -8.41
C LEU A 869 8.02 -33.96 -7.27
N SER A 870 8.09 -33.44 -6.04
CA SER A 870 8.48 -34.20 -4.84
C SER A 870 7.57 -33.89 -3.66
N VAL A 871 7.51 -34.81 -2.70
CA VAL A 871 6.89 -34.53 -1.39
C VAL A 871 7.81 -33.63 -0.60
N GLY A 872 7.38 -32.38 -0.40
CA GLY A 872 8.18 -31.34 0.25
C GLY A 872 9.32 -30.79 -0.60
N ALA A 873 9.91 -29.70 -0.13
CA ALA A 873 11.00 -29.01 -0.77
C ALA A 873 12.34 -29.78 -0.66
N ILE A 874 13.16 -29.71 -1.71
CA ILE A 874 14.49 -30.32 -1.76
C ILE A 874 15.55 -29.20 -1.91
N PHE A 875 16.47 -29.11 -0.95
CA PHE A 875 17.60 -28.19 -0.97
C PHE A 875 18.90 -28.98 -0.99
N ASP A 876 19.36 -29.38 -2.18
CA ASP A 876 20.54 -30.22 -2.41
C ASP A 876 21.79 -29.44 -2.81
N GLY A 877 21.73 -28.11 -2.82
CA GLY A 877 22.84 -27.23 -3.18
C GLY A 877 22.94 -26.94 -4.67
N GLU A 878 22.01 -27.42 -5.49
CA GLU A 878 21.95 -27.03 -6.89
C GLU A 878 21.37 -25.62 -7.05
N THR A 879 21.86 -24.87 -8.03
CA THR A 879 21.31 -23.55 -8.40
C THR A 879 20.73 -23.64 -9.81
N SER A 880 19.64 -22.92 -10.04
CA SER A 880 19.17 -22.70 -11.40
C SER A 880 20.24 -21.94 -12.19
N PRO A 881 20.75 -22.48 -13.30
CA PRO A 881 21.74 -21.76 -14.10
C PRO A 881 21.14 -20.46 -14.64
N SER A 882 21.92 -19.39 -14.67
CA SER A 882 21.48 -18.10 -15.23
C SER A 882 21.05 -18.18 -16.71
N SER A 883 21.45 -19.24 -17.41
CA SER A 883 21.01 -19.54 -18.79
C SER A 883 19.52 -19.93 -18.88
N GLU A 884 18.85 -20.27 -17.76
CA GLU A 884 17.41 -20.54 -17.73
C GLU A 884 16.56 -19.25 -17.81
N TYR A 885 17.19 -18.10 -17.68
CA TYR A 885 16.50 -16.80 -17.66
C TYR A 885 17.02 -15.85 -18.76
N PRO A 886 16.85 -16.18 -20.04
CA PRO A 886 17.45 -15.41 -21.13
C PRO A 886 16.83 -14.02 -21.34
N GLU A 887 15.75 -13.71 -20.68
CA GLU A 887 15.00 -12.44 -20.79
C GLU A 887 15.43 -11.35 -19.81
N TYR A 888 16.27 -11.70 -18.82
CA TYR A 888 16.73 -10.76 -17.79
C TYR A 888 18.13 -10.20 -18.10
N ALA A 889 18.51 -9.13 -17.40
CA ALA A 889 19.86 -8.60 -17.47
C ALA A 889 20.85 -9.66 -16.96
N ILE A 890 21.86 -10.02 -17.75
CA ILE A 890 22.86 -10.99 -17.36
C ILE A 890 24.05 -10.24 -16.75
N VAL A 891 24.34 -10.48 -15.47
CA VAL A 891 25.53 -9.95 -14.82
C VAL A 891 26.77 -10.66 -15.38
N GLN A 892 27.63 -9.92 -16.06
CA GLN A 892 28.93 -10.42 -16.51
C GLN A 892 30.02 -10.05 -15.50
N GLU A 893 30.92 -10.98 -15.22
CA GLU A 893 32.08 -10.67 -14.39
C GLU A 893 32.97 -9.65 -15.14
N PRO A 894 33.44 -8.57 -14.46
CA PRO A 894 34.39 -7.66 -15.07
C PRO A 894 35.69 -8.41 -15.33
N ASN A 895 36.22 -8.35 -16.58
CA ASN A 895 37.48 -8.92 -16.98
C ASN A 895 38.65 -8.32 -16.20
#